data_a0ff825c532a169289875f8f91fe9565
#
_entry.id   a0ff825c532a169289875f8f91fe9565
#
_cell.length_a   1.000
_cell.length_b   1.000
_cell.length_c   1.000
_cell.angle_alpha   90.00
_cell.angle_beta   90.00
_cell.angle_gamma   90.00
#
_symmetry.space_group_name_H-M   'P 1'
#
loop_
_entity.id
_entity.type
_entity.pdbx_description
1 polymer ?
#
loop_
_entity_poly.entity_id
_entity_poly.type
_entity_poly.pdbx_seq_one_letter_code
_entity_poly.pdbx_strand_id
1 'polypeptide(L)'
;MYDVGKKRKNMRIFVTFTIFVSLLLAAYLPANTQVAHAANNGLAQKPLMGWSSYSMQSYTNSANWITAAQIKAQSDAMHTTLQPHGYTYINVDAGWSSGADAYGRPQPSATLYPNGLSDVINYVHNNGQKFGLYFIPGMSPAVYNANLPILGTSCHAQDIVVLPLTTADYWNIGYKINFANPCAQSYITSIADQIASWGVDFVKFDSVTPGSGHNDTTIDARDDVKAWSQALAPHQIWFELSWALDHNYASTWKQYANGWRVDWDVECYCGTTALTAWPNIARLFPDANQWWREAGAGGWNDFDSLDIGNGAMDGMTQDERQTAMSLWAMSSAQLYTGNDLTNLDSYGIQLLTNDEVIAVNQAGHPAHPVSMASNQQVWYANNGDGSYTVGLFNLGSSSSAVTVNWNDIGLNGPASVRDLWSHSDLGTYNMGYSSVNLASHASRLLKVTALGGSVTVNDDDTGIVYNGAWARSYSRGFGDYQDDVHFTETNNDSFQYSFAGTGVDLITEKDSSQGNMDIYVDNVFKQTVNTYNTTRLAGQKVYSITGLPNGVHTIKAVKKSGTYMLLDKLIFNVPSPVQINDTNPAITYSGTWSLSSARGFGDYQDDVHFTQTNNDYVQISFTGTGIDLIAEKDSSQGNVDIYIDNVFKQTVSAYNPSRIVQQTLYSISGLSSGTHTIKAVKKSGTYMLLDKFNVQDTRIQFNDTDPAVAYSGAWSLNSNRGFGDYNNDVHFTQTNNDYLQFSFTGTGIEWITEKDPGQGNVDIYIDNVFKQTVNTYNAARLAQQSLYSISGLSSGTHTFKAVKKTGTYMLSDALIVTP
;
A
#
# COMPACT_ATOMS: atom_id res chain seq x y z
N MET A 1 7.30 -17.42 -71.36
CA MET A 1 6.29 -16.45 -71.00
C MET A 1 5.10 -17.20 -70.38
N TYR A 2 5.21 -17.66 -69.18
CA TYR A 2 4.11 -18.34 -68.46
C TYR A 2 3.94 -17.71 -67.06
N ASP A 3 2.75 -17.15 -66.88
CA ASP A 3 1.96 -17.14 -65.67
C ASP A 3 2.53 -16.49 -64.41
N VAL A 4 2.71 -15.17 -64.45
CA VAL A 4 2.87 -14.32 -63.22
C VAL A 4 1.54 -13.64 -62.83
N GLY A 5 0.50 -13.69 -63.69
CA GLY A 5 -0.81 -13.02 -63.44
C GLY A 5 -1.79 -13.73 -62.50
N LYS A 6 -1.70 -15.07 -62.40
CA LYS A 6 -2.65 -15.83 -61.57
C LYS A 6 -2.31 -15.84 -60.07
N LYS A 7 -1.03 -15.77 -59.71
CA LYS A 7 -0.63 -15.72 -58.27
C LYS A 7 -0.95 -14.39 -57.61
N ARG A 8 -0.94 -13.28 -58.34
CA ARG A 8 -1.31 -11.96 -57.76
C ARG A 8 -2.81 -11.79 -57.56
N LYS A 9 -3.66 -12.44 -58.29
CA LYS A 9 -5.12 -12.37 -58.13
C LYS A 9 -5.62 -13.18 -56.95
N ASN A 10 -5.00 -14.36 -56.70
CA ASN A 10 -5.34 -15.17 -55.51
C ASN A 10 -4.82 -14.57 -54.20
N MET A 11 -3.68 -13.88 -54.26
CA MET A 11 -3.15 -13.22 -53.04
C MET A 11 -3.98 -11.97 -52.66
N ARG A 12 -4.55 -11.23 -53.65
CA ARG A 12 -5.46 -10.11 -53.34
C ARG A 12 -6.82 -10.58 -52.81
N ILE A 13 -7.35 -11.70 -53.26
CA ILE A 13 -8.60 -12.27 -52.75
C ILE A 13 -8.39 -12.80 -51.36
N PHE A 14 -7.25 -13.40 -51.00
CA PHE A 14 -6.96 -13.92 -49.68
C PHE A 14 -6.77 -12.80 -48.63
N VAL A 15 -6.04 -11.72 -48.99
CA VAL A 15 -5.87 -10.55 -48.13
C VAL A 15 -7.18 -9.80 -47.92
N THR A 16 -8.02 -9.66 -48.92
CA THR A 16 -9.34 -9.02 -48.83
C THR A 16 -10.30 -9.86 -47.99
N PHE A 17 -10.24 -11.18 -48.06
CA PHE A 17 -11.07 -12.07 -47.24
C PHE A 17 -10.61 -12.10 -45.76
N THR A 18 -9.30 -12.06 -45.49
CA THR A 18 -8.75 -11.99 -44.13
C THR A 18 -9.05 -10.66 -43.47
N ILE A 19 -9.02 -9.54 -44.20
CA ILE A 19 -9.39 -8.22 -43.65
C ILE A 19 -10.92 -8.15 -43.44
N PHE A 20 -11.75 -8.77 -44.30
CA PHE A 20 -13.20 -8.78 -44.11
C PHE A 20 -13.62 -9.69 -42.97
N VAL A 21 -12.96 -10.83 -42.72
CA VAL A 21 -13.20 -11.71 -41.58
C VAL A 21 -12.71 -11.07 -40.28
N SER A 22 -11.59 -10.34 -40.31
CA SER A 22 -11.12 -9.59 -39.12
C SER A 22 -12.04 -8.41 -38.78
N LEU A 23 -12.61 -7.73 -39.78
CA LEU A 23 -13.59 -6.66 -39.59
C LEU A 23 -14.98 -7.20 -39.14
N LEU A 24 -15.38 -8.40 -39.58
CA LEU A 24 -16.60 -9.06 -39.14
C LEU A 24 -16.47 -9.70 -37.75
N LEU A 25 -15.28 -10.19 -37.35
CA LEU A 25 -15.02 -10.62 -35.96
C LEU A 25 -14.91 -9.44 -34.99
N ALA A 26 -14.42 -8.29 -35.41
CA ALA A 26 -14.44 -7.06 -34.60
C ALA A 26 -15.86 -6.48 -34.42
N ALA A 27 -16.80 -6.78 -35.32
CA ALA A 27 -18.21 -6.35 -35.22
C ALA A 27 -19.11 -7.29 -34.41
N TYR A 28 -18.58 -8.47 -33.96
CA TYR A 28 -19.31 -9.43 -33.13
C TYR A 28 -18.75 -9.59 -31.71
N LEU A 29 -17.78 -8.76 -31.29
CA LEU A 29 -17.58 -8.57 -29.86
C LEU A 29 -18.76 -7.73 -29.36
N PRO A 30 -19.57 -8.21 -28.41
CA PRO A 30 -20.52 -7.31 -27.77
C PRO A 30 -19.66 -6.16 -27.24
N ALA A 31 -19.88 -4.95 -27.76
CA ALA A 31 -19.46 -3.78 -27.06
C ALA A 31 -20.19 -3.84 -25.72
N ASN A 32 -19.54 -4.35 -24.68
CA ASN A 32 -19.85 -3.98 -23.32
C ASN A 32 -19.62 -2.47 -23.30
N THR A 33 -20.65 -1.72 -23.69
CA THR A 33 -20.76 -0.32 -23.32
C THR A 33 -20.95 -0.35 -21.80
N GLN A 34 -19.85 -0.52 -21.03
CA GLN A 34 -19.87 -0.06 -19.65
C GLN A 34 -20.28 1.39 -19.73
N VAL A 35 -21.44 1.69 -19.18
CA VAL A 35 -21.84 3.09 -18.98
C VAL A 35 -20.72 3.68 -18.12
N ALA A 36 -20.02 4.68 -18.64
CA ALA A 36 -18.98 5.36 -17.87
C ALA A 36 -19.65 6.00 -16.65
N HIS A 37 -19.13 5.69 -15.48
CA HIS A 37 -19.52 6.28 -14.19
C HIS A 37 -18.33 7.07 -13.65
N ALA A 38 -18.56 8.05 -12.78
CA ALA A 38 -17.49 8.83 -12.17
C ALA A 38 -16.43 7.93 -11.52
N ALA A 39 -16.85 6.89 -10.81
CA ALA A 39 -15.94 5.90 -10.21
C ALA A 39 -15.00 5.18 -11.21
N ASN A 40 -15.34 5.15 -12.50
CA ASN A 40 -14.56 4.50 -13.56
C ASN A 40 -13.86 5.51 -14.50
N ASN A 41 -13.75 6.78 -14.10
CA ASN A 41 -13.16 7.84 -14.90
C ASN A 41 -11.61 7.87 -14.89
N GLY A 42 -10.97 6.90 -14.21
CA GLY A 42 -9.51 6.81 -14.06
C GLY A 42 -8.92 7.72 -13.00
N LEU A 43 -9.76 8.51 -12.33
CA LEU A 43 -9.38 9.32 -11.17
C LEU A 43 -9.39 8.47 -9.89
N ALA A 44 -9.10 9.11 -8.74
CA ALA A 44 -9.13 8.49 -7.41
C ALA A 44 -8.28 7.22 -7.27
N GLN A 45 -7.15 7.12 -7.98
CA GLN A 45 -6.19 6.03 -7.77
C GLN A 45 -5.51 6.13 -6.39
N LYS A 46 -5.51 7.31 -5.80
CA LYS A 46 -5.05 7.64 -4.45
C LYS A 46 -6.04 8.59 -3.80
N PRO A 47 -6.07 8.66 -2.45
CA PRO A 47 -6.87 9.67 -1.74
C PRO A 47 -6.54 11.09 -2.22
N LEU A 48 -7.56 11.93 -2.31
CA LEU A 48 -7.40 13.33 -2.66
C LEU A 48 -6.61 14.09 -1.58
N MET A 49 -5.79 15.06 -2.00
CA MET A 49 -5.13 16.02 -1.13
C MET A 49 -5.44 17.44 -1.58
N GLY A 50 -6.00 18.24 -0.68
CA GLY A 50 -6.49 19.57 -1.06
C GLY A 50 -6.93 20.44 0.09
N TRP A 51 -7.74 21.46 -0.27
CA TRP A 51 -8.30 22.45 0.62
C TRP A 51 -9.78 22.73 0.28
N SER A 52 -10.58 22.97 1.33
CA SER A 52 -11.98 23.42 1.22
C SER A 52 -12.19 24.76 1.92
N SER A 53 -13.06 25.58 1.36
CA SER A 53 -13.40 26.87 1.95
C SER A 53 -14.38 26.78 3.15
N TYR A 54 -15.06 25.64 3.35
CA TYR A 54 -16.22 25.57 4.23
C TYR A 54 -15.91 25.86 5.70
N SER A 55 -14.85 25.32 6.26
CA SER A 55 -14.49 25.56 7.66
C SER A 55 -14.23 27.06 7.93
N MET A 56 -13.62 27.77 6.97
CA MET A 56 -13.43 29.19 7.07
C MET A 56 -14.74 30.01 6.90
N GLN A 57 -15.67 29.53 6.05
CA GLN A 57 -17.01 30.13 5.93
C GLN A 57 -17.79 29.97 7.23
N SER A 58 -17.76 28.78 7.83
CA SER A 58 -18.36 28.46 9.13
C SER A 58 -17.73 29.30 10.25
N TYR A 59 -16.40 29.31 10.37
CA TYR A 59 -15.66 30.04 11.38
C TYR A 59 -15.96 31.57 11.35
N THR A 60 -15.93 32.14 10.15
CA THR A 60 -16.18 33.58 9.99
C THR A 60 -17.68 33.94 9.99
N ASN A 61 -18.55 32.93 10.06
CA ASN A 61 -20.00 33.06 9.89
C ASN A 61 -20.34 33.84 8.60
N SER A 62 -19.63 33.58 7.52
CA SER A 62 -19.74 34.29 6.25
C SER A 62 -19.70 33.35 5.05
N ALA A 63 -20.88 33.07 4.47
CA ALA A 63 -20.95 32.33 3.21
C ALA A 63 -20.16 33.01 2.06
N ASN A 64 -19.77 34.25 2.21
CA ASN A 64 -19.02 35.03 1.22
C ASN A 64 -17.50 34.96 1.42
N TRP A 65 -16.98 34.15 2.36
CA TRP A 65 -15.54 33.99 2.56
C TRP A 65 -14.90 33.17 1.43
N ILE A 66 -15.37 33.36 0.21
CA ILE A 66 -14.95 32.71 -1.04
C ILE A 66 -14.78 33.71 -2.17
N THR A 67 -14.43 34.97 -1.85
CA THR A 67 -14.11 35.96 -2.88
C THR A 67 -12.92 35.54 -3.74
N ALA A 68 -12.85 36.04 -4.97
CA ALA A 68 -11.73 35.80 -5.87
C ALA A 68 -10.37 36.06 -5.20
N ALA A 69 -10.26 37.11 -4.39
CA ALA A 69 -9.02 37.46 -3.69
C ALA A 69 -8.66 36.41 -2.62
N GLN A 70 -9.63 35.95 -1.82
CA GLN A 70 -9.41 34.90 -0.81
C GLN A 70 -8.98 33.59 -1.43
N ILE A 71 -9.69 33.11 -2.45
CA ILE A 71 -9.36 31.84 -3.12
C ILE A 71 -7.96 31.90 -3.72
N LYS A 72 -7.59 33.00 -4.40
CA LYS A 72 -6.24 33.18 -4.96
C LYS A 72 -5.17 33.18 -3.87
N ALA A 73 -5.43 33.82 -2.71
CA ALA A 73 -4.51 33.82 -1.58
C ALA A 73 -4.33 32.41 -0.98
N GLN A 74 -5.39 31.61 -0.86
CA GLN A 74 -5.29 30.19 -0.42
C GLN A 74 -4.53 29.34 -1.45
N SER A 75 -4.77 29.55 -2.74
CA SER A 75 -4.04 28.89 -3.82
C SER A 75 -2.52 29.19 -3.77
N ASP A 76 -2.13 30.46 -3.56
CA ASP A 76 -0.71 30.85 -3.43
C ASP A 76 -0.05 30.23 -2.20
N ALA A 77 -0.75 30.23 -1.06
CA ALA A 77 -0.27 29.62 0.18
C ALA A 77 -0.10 28.11 0.02
N MET A 78 -1.05 27.42 -0.61
CA MET A 78 -0.93 26.01 -0.93
C MET A 78 0.26 25.76 -1.86
N HIS A 79 0.40 26.53 -2.93
CA HIS A 79 1.49 26.40 -3.90
C HIS A 79 2.86 26.47 -3.24
N THR A 80 3.01 27.36 -2.27
CA THR A 80 4.30 27.59 -1.59
C THR A 80 4.59 26.53 -0.53
N THR A 81 3.56 26.08 0.24
CA THR A 81 3.75 25.33 1.48
C THR A 81 3.37 23.87 1.35
N LEU A 82 2.21 23.54 0.78
CA LEU A 82 1.64 22.18 0.81
C LEU A 82 1.78 21.43 -0.52
N GLN A 83 1.78 22.14 -1.65
CA GLN A 83 1.85 21.50 -2.97
C GLN A 83 3.14 20.68 -3.19
N PRO A 84 4.32 21.05 -2.67
CA PRO A 84 5.51 20.20 -2.73
C PRO A 84 5.31 18.82 -2.08
N HIS A 85 4.31 18.66 -1.19
CA HIS A 85 3.95 17.46 -0.46
C HIS A 85 2.70 16.76 -1.05
N GLY A 86 2.18 17.22 -2.20
CA GLY A 86 1.12 16.56 -2.96
C GLY A 86 -0.28 17.16 -2.89
N TYR A 87 -0.50 18.24 -2.13
CA TYR A 87 -1.78 18.95 -2.09
C TYR A 87 -2.01 19.73 -3.37
N THR A 88 -3.14 19.48 -4.05
CA THR A 88 -3.37 20.07 -5.37
C THR A 88 -4.79 20.59 -5.61
N TYR A 89 -5.77 20.25 -4.79
CA TYR A 89 -7.15 20.66 -5.00
C TYR A 89 -7.52 21.90 -4.18
N ILE A 90 -8.15 22.88 -4.83
CA ILE A 90 -8.74 24.08 -4.23
C ILE A 90 -10.25 24.02 -4.46
N ASN A 91 -11.01 23.70 -3.42
CA ASN A 91 -12.46 23.55 -3.50
C ASN A 91 -13.19 24.72 -2.90
N VAL A 92 -14.14 25.27 -3.68
CA VAL A 92 -15.03 26.35 -3.26
C VAL A 92 -16.38 25.77 -2.92
N ASP A 93 -16.77 25.88 -1.66
CA ASP A 93 -17.99 25.35 -1.09
C ASP A 93 -19.22 26.22 -1.43
N ALA A 94 -20.32 26.06 -0.73
CA ALA A 94 -21.60 26.71 -0.96
C ALA A 94 -21.49 28.27 -1.06
N GLY A 95 -22.38 28.89 -1.84
CA GLY A 95 -22.46 30.34 -1.99
C GLY A 95 -21.74 30.90 -3.23
N TRP A 96 -21.04 30.09 -4.01
CA TRP A 96 -20.32 30.53 -5.21
C TRP A 96 -21.21 31.06 -6.34
N SER A 97 -22.47 30.61 -6.42
CA SER A 97 -23.41 30.96 -7.49
C SER A 97 -24.47 31.97 -7.05
N SER A 98 -24.92 32.79 -7.98
CA SER A 98 -26.08 33.67 -7.79
C SER A 98 -26.94 33.66 -9.04
N GLY A 99 -28.13 33.03 -8.95
CA GLY A 99 -29.05 32.89 -10.06
C GLY A 99 -28.70 31.82 -11.09
N ALA A 100 -29.40 31.84 -12.21
CA ALA A 100 -29.23 30.89 -13.30
C ALA A 100 -29.25 31.60 -14.66
N ASP A 101 -28.72 30.97 -15.70
CA ASP A 101 -28.82 31.43 -17.07
C ASP A 101 -30.20 31.13 -17.67
N ALA A 102 -30.37 31.44 -18.96
CA ALA A 102 -31.62 31.25 -19.68
C ALA A 102 -32.09 29.78 -19.78
N TYR A 103 -31.22 28.84 -19.42
CA TYR A 103 -31.47 27.38 -19.45
C TYR A 103 -31.53 26.78 -18.03
N GLY A 104 -31.57 27.60 -17.00
CA GLY A 104 -31.62 27.13 -15.62
C GLY A 104 -30.28 26.61 -15.05
N ARG A 105 -29.16 26.83 -15.72
CA ARG A 105 -27.84 26.43 -15.24
C ARG A 105 -27.25 27.45 -14.29
N PRO A 106 -26.68 27.06 -13.12
CA PRO A 106 -26.13 27.98 -12.12
C PRO A 106 -25.09 28.92 -12.72
N GLN A 107 -25.10 30.18 -12.27
CA GLN A 107 -24.16 31.20 -12.71
C GLN A 107 -23.32 31.73 -11.54
N PRO A 108 -22.01 31.97 -11.74
CA PRO A 108 -21.14 32.51 -10.70
C PRO A 108 -21.62 33.86 -10.22
N SER A 109 -21.45 34.13 -8.91
CA SER A 109 -21.75 35.46 -8.31
C SER A 109 -20.83 36.53 -8.89
N ALA A 110 -21.40 37.49 -9.62
CA ALA A 110 -20.63 38.64 -10.13
C ALA A 110 -20.04 39.54 -9.01
N THR A 111 -20.62 39.50 -7.81
CA THR A 111 -20.09 40.20 -6.64
C THR A 111 -18.82 39.54 -6.10
N LEU A 112 -18.82 38.19 -5.98
CA LEU A 112 -17.66 37.44 -5.49
C LEU A 112 -16.55 37.35 -6.56
N TYR A 113 -16.94 37.27 -7.84
CA TYR A 113 -16.04 37.06 -8.97
C TYR A 113 -16.23 38.16 -10.04
N PRO A 114 -15.84 39.40 -9.75
CA PRO A 114 -16.11 40.55 -10.64
C PRO A 114 -15.45 40.44 -12.02
N ASN A 115 -14.37 39.65 -12.15
CA ASN A 115 -13.72 39.33 -13.42
C ASN A 115 -14.18 38.01 -14.02
N GLY A 116 -15.21 37.36 -13.43
CA GLY A 116 -15.69 36.03 -13.77
C GLY A 116 -14.97 34.91 -13.01
N LEU A 117 -15.65 33.81 -12.81
CA LEU A 117 -15.09 32.62 -12.10
C LEU A 117 -13.91 32.00 -12.88
N SER A 118 -13.93 32.06 -14.21
CA SER A 118 -12.84 31.55 -15.05
C SER A 118 -11.51 32.26 -14.79
N ASP A 119 -11.52 33.54 -14.34
CA ASP A 119 -10.29 34.24 -13.91
C ASP A 119 -9.67 33.56 -12.67
N VAL A 120 -10.50 33.12 -11.73
CA VAL A 120 -10.05 32.41 -10.52
C VAL A 120 -9.58 30.98 -10.87
N ILE A 121 -10.33 30.24 -11.67
CA ILE A 121 -9.99 28.89 -12.12
C ILE A 121 -8.65 28.89 -12.85
N ASN A 122 -8.47 29.80 -13.81
CA ASN A 122 -7.23 29.94 -14.55
C ASN A 122 -6.05 30.28 -13.64
N TYR A 123 -6.28 31.09 -12.59
CA TYR A 123 -5.24 31.43 -11.61
C TYR A 123 -4.80 30.18 -10.83
N VAL A 124 -5.75 29.40 -10.32
CA VAL A 124 -5.50 28.15 -9.60
C VAL A 124 -4.76 27.13 -10.50
N HIS A 125 -5.20 27.00 -11.76
CA HIS A 125 -4.53 26.15 -12.74
C HIS A 125 -3.10 26.62 -13.07
N ASN A 126 -2.86 27.91 -13.13
CA ASN A 126 -1.51 28.46 -13.36
C ASN A 126 -0.56 28.16 -12.20
N ASN A 127 -1.07 27.96 -10.98
CA ASN A 127 -0.31 27.43 -9.84
C ASN A 127 -0.12 25.89 -9.91
N GLY A 128 -0.59 25.21 -10.97
CA GLY A 128 -0.50 23.76 -11.11
C GLY A 128 -1.49 22.97 -10.23
N GLN A 129 -2.56 23.63 -9.79
CA GLN A 129 -3.60 23.07 -8.93
C GLN A 129 -4.88 22.81 -9.71
N LYS A 130 -5.85 22.14 -9.07
CA LYS A 130 -7.16 21.78 -9.57
C LYS A 130 -8.24 22.57 -8.84
N PHE A 131 -9.37 22.84 -9.50
CA PHE A 131 -10.44 23.68 -8.96
C PHE A 131 -11.73 22.91 -8.79
N GLY A 132 -12.40 23.06 -7.64
CA GLY A 132 -13.66 22.41 -7.32
C GLY A 132 -14.80 23.36 -6.99
N LEU A 133 -16.03 22.88 -7.21
CA LEU A 133 -17.28 23.57 -6.90
C LEU A 133 -18.27 22.68 -6.16
N TYR A 134 -19.17 23.33 -5.42
CA TYR A 134 -20.24 22.74 -4.62
C TYR A 134 -21.59 22.70 -5.36
N PHE A 135 -22.30 21.58 -5.21
CA PHE A 135 -23.65 21.40 -5.73
C PHE A 135 -24.52 20.61 -4.74
N ILE A 136 -25.82 20.58 -4.95
CA ILE A 136 -26.84 19.78 -4.23
C ILE A 136 -27.77 19.09 -5.20
N PRO A 137 -28.47 18.00 -4.78
CA PRO A 137 -29.48 17.31 -5.60
C PRO A 137 -30.67 18.21 -5.96
N GLY A 138 -31.35 17.83 -7.05
CA GLY A 138 -32.60 18.43 -7.45
C GLY A 138 -32.52 19.72 -8.25
N MET A 139 -33.66 20.34 -8.45
CA MET A 139 -33.83 21.55 -9.23
C MET A 139 -34.15 22.76 -8.31
N SER A 140 -33.48 23.88 -8.53
CA SER A 140 -33.77 25.12 -7.81
C SER A 140 -35.25 25.54 -8.02
N PRO A 141 -35.97 25.90 -6.96
CA PRO A 141 -37.32 26.46 -7.06
C PRO A 141 -37.39 27.68 -7.98
N ALA A 142 -36.39 28.52 -8.06
CA ALA A 142 -36.33 29.67 -8.96
C ALA A 142 -36.37 29.25 -10.43
N VAL A 143 -35.63 28.21 -10.80
CA VAL A 143 -35.60 27.64 -12.16
C VAL A 143 -36.97 27.03 -12.51
N TYR A 144 -37.53 26.24 -11.58
CA TYR A 144 -38.88 25.65 -11.74
C TYR A 144 -39.97 26.71 -11.93
N ASN A 145 -39.99 27.72 -11.06
CA ASN A 145 -41.05 28.78 -11.11
C ASN A 145 -40.94 29.62 -12.38
N ALA A 146 -39.73 29.88 -12.88
CA ALA A 146 -39.53 30.58 -14.15
C ALA A 146 -39.83 29.68 -15.37
N ASN A 147 -40.02 28.37 -15.18
CA ASN A 147 -40.26 27.38 -16.19
C ASN A 147 -39.28 27.49 -17.38
N LEU A 148 -37.95 27.57 -17.05
CA LEU A 148 -36.92 27.78 -18.06
C LEU A 148 -36.80 26.61 -19.02
N PRO A 149 -36.45 26.82 -20.31
CA PRO A 149 -36.25 25.74 -21.28
C PRO A 149 -34.99 24.93 -20.94
N ILE A 150 -35.01 23.63 -21.22
CA ILE A 150 -33.89 22.75 -21.08
C ILE A 150 -33.05 22.77 -22.37
N LEU A 151 -31.77 23.10 -22.24
CA LEU A 151 -30.85 23.25 -23.40
C LEU A 151 -30.84 22.00 -24.28
N GLY A 152 -31.02 22.21 -25.59
CA GLY A 152 -30.96 21.14 -26.59
C GLY A 152 -32.20 20.24 -26.64
N THR A 153 -33.29 20.59 -25.93
CA THR A 153 -34.55 19.82 -25.90
C THR A 153 -35.77 20.70 -26.18
N SER A 154 -36.93 20.08 -26.28
CA SER A 154 -38.22 20.81 -26.32
C SER A 154 -38.88 20.94 -24.95
N CYS A 155 -38.23 20.42 -23.88
CA CYS A 155 -38.76 20.42 -22.52
C CYS A 155 -38.44 21.72 -21.78
N HIS A 156 -39.23 21.99 -20.75
CA HIS A 156 -38.99 23.06 -19.77
C HIS A 156 -38.81 22.48 -18.36
N ALA A 157 -38.39 23.30 -17.43
CA ALA A 157 -38.11 22.93 -16.05
C ALA A 157 -39.27 22.19 -15.36
N GLN A 158 -40.53 22.60 -15.61
CA GLN A 158 -41.71 21.98 -15.03
C GLN A 158 -41.99 20.58 -15.60
N ASP A 159 -41.48 20.23 -16.78
CA ASP A 159 -41.71 18.92 -17.42
C ASP A 159 -40.85 17.82 -16.78
N ILE A 160 -39.77 18.17 -16.07
CA ILE A 160 -38.77 17.25 -15.55
C ILE A 160 -38.75 17.14 -14.03
N VAL A 161 -39.79 17.56 -13.32
CA VAL A 161 -39.90 17.38 -11.86
C VAL A 161 -40.93 16.34 -11.50
N VAL A 162 -40.81 15.76 -10.31
CA VAL A 162 -41.79 14.84 -9.75
C VAL A 162 -42.99 15.63 -9.22
N LEU A 163 -44.22 15.20 -9.59
CA LEU A 163 -45.46 15.81 -9.09
C LEU A 163 -46.26 14.78 -8.27
N PRO A 164 -46.89 15.19 -7.14
CA PRO A 164 -46.81 16.54 -6.54
C PRO A 164 -45.37 16.87 -6.14
N LEU A 165 -45.00 18.14 -6.09
CA LEU A 165 -43.63 18.58 -5.76
C LEU A 165 -43.17 17.95 -4.45
N THR A 166 -41.98 17.34 -4.50
CA THR A 166 -41.28 16.76 -3.36
C THR A 166 -39.83 17.23 -3.35
N THR A 167 -39.13 17.15 -2.21
CA THR A 167 -37.72 17.50 -2.09
C THR A 167 -36.80 16.41 -2.65
N ALA A 168 -35.62 16.85 -3.11
CA ALA A 168 -34.54 15.97 -3.56
C ALA A 168 -33.41 15.85 -2.52
N ASP A 169 -33.36 16.77 -1.54
CA ASP A 169 -32.23 16.97 -0.65
C ASP A 169 -32.68 17.08 0.82
N TYR A 170 -31.73 16.82 1.74
CA TYR A 170 -31.96 16.87 3.18
C TYR A 170 -32.53 18.21 3.67
N TRP A 171 -32.06 19.33 3.10
CA TRP A 171 -32.47 20.67 3.57
C TRP A 171 -33.77 21.17 2.96
N ASN A 172 -34.39 20.36 2.08
CA ASN A 172 -35.62 20.74 1.40
C ASN A 172 -35.47 22.02 0.54
N ILE A 173 -34.38 22.13 -0.18
CA ILE A 173 -34.06 23.29 -1.03
C ILE A 173 -34.36 22.98 -2.50
N GLY A 174 -34.05 21.78 -2.99
CA GLY A 174 -34.22 21.37 -4.38
C GLY A 174 -35.50 20.54 -4.61
N TYR A 175 -36.21 20.77 -5.73
CA TYR A 175 -37.30 19.92 -6.16
C TYR A 175 -36.79 18.64 -6.82
N LYS A 176 -37.38 17.48 -6.48
CA LYS A 176 -37.00 16.19 -7.01
C LYS A 176 -37.18 16.12 -8.52
N ILE A 177 -36.12 15.76 -9.23
CA ILE A 177 -36.10 15.58 -10.67
C ILE A 177 -36.67 14.20 -11.05
N ASN A 178 -37.46 14.17 -12.11
CA ASN A 178 -38.05 12.95 -12.66
C ASN A 178 -37.13 12.40 -13.78
N PHE A 179 -36.21 11.55 -13.42
CA PHE A 179 -35.26 10.94 -14.38
C PHE A 179 -35.88 9.88 -15.29
N ALA A 180 -37.18 9.56 -15.15
CA ALA A 180 -37.92 8.81 -16.18
C ALA A 180 -38.18 9.67 -17.44
N ASN A 181 -38.12 11.00 -17.33
CA ASN A 181 -38.13 11.91 -18.47
C ASN A 181 -36.69 12.11 -19.00
N PRO A 182 -36.39 11.76 -20.25
CA PRO A 182 -35.01 11.86 -20.80
C PRO A 182 -34.47 13.28 -20.83
N CYS A 183 -35.34 14.34 -20.84
CA CYS A 183 -34.89 15.71 -20.74
C CYS A 183 -34.23 16.04 -19.38
N ALA A 184 -34.51 15.25 -18.33
CA ALA A 184 -33.89 15.40 -17.03
C ALA A 184 -32.34 15.13 -17.08
N GLN A 185 -31.94 14.06 -17.75
CA GLN A 185 -30.50 13.81 -17.97
C GLN A 185 -29.88 14.90 -18.82
N SER A 186 -30.58 15.44 -19.83
CA SER A 186 -30.07 16.56 -20.66
C SER A 186 -29.86 17.83 -19.84
N TYR A 187 -30.71 18.10 -18.84
CA TYR A 187 -30.53 19.22 -17.91
C TYR A 187 -29.24 19.07 -17.11
N ILE A 188 -29.01 17.91 -16.45
CA ILE A 188 -27.80 17.66 -15.65
C ILE A 188 -26.55 17.67 -16.56
N THR A 189 -26.62 17.04 -17.72
CA THR A 189 -25.49 17.03 -18.69
C THR A 189 -25.13 18.46 -19.10
N SER A 190 -26.12 19.34 -19.34
CA SER A 190 -25.85 20.72 -19.72
C SER A 190 -25.13 21.52 -18.62
N ILE A 191 -25.38 21.19 -17.33
CA ILE A 191 -24.66 21.81 -16.19
C ILE A 191 -23.24 21.25 -16.15
N ALA A 192 -23.06 19.93 -16.26
CA ALA A 192 -21.73 19.30 -16.27
C ALA A 192 -20.84 19.83 -17.40
N ASP A 193 -21.40 19.93 -18.62
CA ASP A 193 -20.70 20.53 -19.79
C ASP A 193 -20.30 21.98 -19.54
N GLN A 194 -21.17 22.75 -18.89
CA GLN A 194 -20.89 24.15 -18.56
C GLN A 194 -19.72 24.27 -17.60
N ILE A 195 -19.72 23.55 -16.45
CA ILE A 195 -18.65 23.63 -15.46
C ILE A 195 -17.34 23.05 -16.01
N ALA A 196 -17.40 21.99 -16.80
CA ALA A 196 -16.26 21.47 -17.53
C ALA A 196 -15.66 22.51 -18.47
N SER A 197 -16.49 23.27 -19.19
CA SER A 197 -16.05 24.36 -20.07
C SER A 197 -15.35 25.51 -19.32
N TRP A 198 -15.64 25.68 -18.03
CA TRP A 198 -14.94 26.64 -17.16
C TRP A 198 -13.61 26.10 -16.63
N GLY A 199 -13.38 24.78 -16.72
CA GLY A 199 -12.17 24.12 -16.21
C GLY A 199 -12.33 23.57 -14.78
N VAL A 200 -13.54 23.24 -14.36
CA VAL A 200 -13.77 22.60 -13.04
C VAL A 200 -13.28 21.14 -13.07
N ASP A 201 -12.51 20.74 -12.04
CA ASP A 201 -11.90 19.40 -11.89
C ASP A 201 -12.56 18.56 -10.80
N PHE A 202 -13.38 19.16 -9.94
CA PHE A 202 -13.96 18.50 -8.77
C PHE A 202 -15.37 19.06 -8.49
N VAL A 203 -16.28 18.18 -8.12
CA VAL A 203 -17.63 18.53 -7.68
C VAL A 203 -17.89 17.90 -6.31
N LYS A 204 -18.10 18.72 -5.28
CA LYS A 204 -18.72 18.30 -4.01
C LYS A 204 -20.24 18.34 -4.21
N PHE A 205 -20.88 17.20 -4.04
CA PHE A 205 -22.33 17.02 -4.20
C PHE A 205 -22.92 16.69 -2.83
N ASP A 206 -23.51 17.68 -2.20
CA ASP A 206 -23.86 17.68 -0.79
C ASP A 206 -25.36 17.47 -0.54
N SER A 207 -25.74 17.26 0.73
CA SER A 207 -27.13 16.97 1.13
C SER A 207 -27.69 15.69 0.54
N VAL A 208 -26.83 14.72 0.21
CA VAL A 208 -27.19 13.44 -0.41
C VAL A 208 -27.89 12.52 0.60
N THR A 209 -28.99 11.93 0.18
CA THR A 209 -29.75 10.93 0.92
C THR A 209 -29.92 9.64 0.10
N PRO A 210 -30.13 8.45 0.73
CA PRO A 210 -30.19 8.18 2.17
C PRO A 210 -28.88 8.50 2.91
N GLY A 211 -29.03 9.10 4.10
CA GLY A 211 -27.94 9.58 4.94
C GLY A 211 -28.40 10.77 5.76
N SER A 212 -27.50 11.36 6.55
CA SER A 212 -27.75 12.60 7.31
C SER A 212 -28.94 12.51 8.26
N GLY A 213 -29.17 11.33 8.84
CA GLY A 213 -30.33 11.04 9.68
C GLY A 213 -31.60 10.66 8.91
N HIS A 214 -31.63 10.76 7.59
CA HIS A 214 -32.66 10.26 6.69
C HIS A 214 -32.19 8.98 6.02
N ASN A 215 -32.14 7.88 6.79
CA ASN A 215 -31.67 6.57 6.30
C ASN A 215 -32.80 5.77 5.61
N ASP A 216 -33.99 6.30 5.56
CA ASP A 216 -35.09 5.80 4.73
C ASP A 216 -35.06 6.43 3.33
N THR A 217 -35.92 5.95 2.45
CA THR A 217 -36.00 6.41 1.05
C THR A 217 -37.10 7.44 0.82
N THR A 218 -37.62 8.10 1.84
CA THR A 218 -38.65 9.15 1.69
C THR A 218 -38.07 10.39 1.02
N ILE A 219 -36.79 10.71 1.28
CA ILE A 219 -35.98 11.62 0.49
C ILE A 219 -34.84 10.77 -0.10
N ASP A 220 -34.76 10.69 -1.42
CA ASP A 220 -33.82 9.78 -2.09
C ASP A 220 -33.14 10.48 -3.28
N ALA A 221 -31.85 10.77 -3.13
CA ALA A 221 -31.03 11.45 -4.12
C ALA A 221 -30.24 10.50 -5.03
N ARG A 222 -30.38 9.17 -4.91
CA ARG A 222 -29.56 8.21 -5.66
C ARG A 222 -29.72 8.33 -7.17
N ASP A 223 -30.90 8.70 -7.67
CA ASP A 223 -31.10 8.99 -9.09
C ASP A 223 -30.36 10.24 -9.55
N ASP A 224 -30.31 11.29 -8.70
CA ASP A 224 -29.51 12.49 -8.94
C ASP A 224 -28.01 12.14 -8.96
N VAL A 225 -27.51 11.36 -7.98
CA VAL A 225 -26.13 10.89 -7.92
C VAL A 225 -25.77 10.14 -9.21
N LYS A 226 -26.63 9.20 -9.65
CA LYS A 226 -26.41 8.47 -10.90
C LYS A 226 -26.35 9.40 -12.11
N ALA A 227 -27.28 10.34 -12.21
CA ALA A 227 -27.38 11.27 -13.35
C ALA A 227 -26.16 12.19 -13.43
N TRP A 228 -25.72 12.73 -12.27
CA TRP A 228 -24.50 13.53 -12.17
C TRP A 228 -23.24 12.71 -12.51
N SER A 229 -23.12 11.50 -11.96
CA SER A 229 -22.02 10.59 -12.29
C SER A 229 -21.88 10.37 -13.81
N GLN A 230 -23.02 10.10 -14.48
CA GLN A 230 -23.05 9.90 -15.93
C GLN A 230 -22.67 11.17 -16.72
N ALA A 231 -23.09 12.34 -16.22
CA ALA A 231 -22.80 13.62 -16.86
C ALA A 231 -21.33 14.05 -16.68
N LEU A 232 -20.72 13.77 -15.53
CA LEU A 232 -19.33 14.16 -15.20
C LEU A 232 -18.30 13.20 -15.83
N ALA A 233 -18.63 11.94 -16.04
CA ALA A 233 -17.70 10.91 -16.50
C ALA A 233 -16.91 11.27 -17.78
N PRO A 234 -17.50 11.93 -18.82
CA PRO A 234 -16.76 12.33 -20.01
C PRO A 234 -15.71 13.43 -19.78
N HIS A 235 -15.81 14.16 -18.66
CA HIS A 235 -15.05 15.38 -18.40
C HIS A 235 -13.87 15.17 -17.45
N GLN A 236 -13.63 13.97 -16.94
CA GLN A 236 -12.54 13.68 -15.99
C GLN A 236 -12.65 14.55 -14.70
N ILE A 237 -13.86 14.75 -14.18
CA ILE A 237 -14.15 15.52 -12.98
C ILE A 237 -14.31 14.56 -11.81
N TRP A 238 -13.58 14.80 -10.70
CA TRP A 238 -13.77 14.06 -9.45
C TRP A 238 -15.16 14.34 -8.89
N PHE A 239 -15.89 13.30 -8.54
CA PHE A 239 -17.23 13.39 -7.99
C PHE A 239 -17.23 12.94 -6.52
N GLU A 240 -17.45 13.90 -5.63
CA GLU A 240 -17.48 13.73 -4.18
C GLU A 240 -18.89 13.83 -3.65
N LEU A 241 -19.34 12.81 -2.90
CA LEU A 241 -20.63 12.81 -2.24
C LEU A 241 -20.49 13.25 -0.78
N SER A 242 -21.36 14.14 -0.34
CA SER A 242 -21.52 14.63 1.00
C SER A 242 -23.02 14.64 1.30
N TRP A 243 -23.41 14.47 2.41
CA TRP A 243 -23.36 14.59 3.83
C TRP A 243 -23.21 13.17 4.45
N ALA A 244 -23.23 12.94 5.78
CA ALA A 244 -23.12 11.64 6.43
C ALA A 244 -23.91 10.52 5.74
N LEU A 245 -23.29 9.80 4.79
CA LEU A 245 -23.97 8.85 3.90
C LEU A 245 -24.37 7.57 4.63
N ASP A 246 -25.51 6.98 4.28
CA ASP A 246 -25.92 5.70 4.84
C ASP A 246 -25.07 4.55 4.28
N HIS A 247 -24.33 3.86 5.15
CA HIS A 247 -23.47 2.72 4.82
C HIS A 247 -24.21 1.57 4.16
N ASN A 248 -25.53 1.40 4.41
CA ASN A 248 -26.33 0.36 3.74
C ASN A 248 -26.38 0.54 2.21
N TYR A 249 -26.04 1.73 1.70
CA TYR A 249 -25.97 2.03 0.28
C TYR A 249 -24.54 2.24 -0.23
N ALA A 250 -23.52 1.80 0.52
CA ALA A 250 -22.10 1.97 0.15
C ALA A 250 -21.79 1.47 -1.28
N SER A 251 -22.41 0.36 -1.71
CA SER A 251 -22.28 -0.14 -3.08
C SER A 251 -22.76 0.85 -4.15
N THR A 252 -23.80 1.63 -3.87
CA THR A 252 -24.29 2.70 -4.75
C THR A 252 -23.29 3.85 -4.81
N TRP A 253 -22.79 4.29 -3.64
CA TRP A 253 -21.81 5.36 -3.56
C TRP A 253 -20.54 5.01 -4.33
N LYS A 254 -19.99 3.83 -4.10
CA LYS A 254 -18.81 3.28 -4.81
C LYS A 254 -19.03 3.17 -6.32
N GLN A 255 -20.25 2.84 -6.75
CA GLN A 255 -20.57 2.71 -8.18
C GLN A 255 -20.52 4.05 -8.91
N TYR A 256 -20.86 5.15 -8.24
CA TYR A 256 -21.14 6.41 -8.91
C TYR A 256 -20.20 7.55 -8.54
N ALA A 257 -19.39 7.43 -7.49
CA ALA A 257 -18.56 8.53 -6.99
C ALA A 257 -17.08 8.14 -6.81
N ASN A 258 -16.22 9.14 -6.68
CA ASN A 258 -14.79 9.01 -6.40
C ASN A 258 -14.47 9.21 -4.91
N GLY A 259 -15.44 9.72 -4.13
CA GLY A 259 -15.34 9.86 -2.69
C GLY A 259 -16.72 10.00 -2.06
N TRP A 260 -16.82 9.68 -0.78
CA TRP A 260 -18.07 9.69 -0.03
C TRP A 260 -17.83 10.00 1.44
N ARG A 261 -18.59 10.98 1.93
CA ARG A 261 -18.55 11.40 3.32
C ARG A 261 -19.21 10.39 4.24
N VAL A 262 -18.50 10.01 5.29
CA VAL A 262 -18.93 8.92 6.19
C VAL A 262 -19.62 9.42 7.46
N ASP A 263 -19.46 10.70 7.82
CA ASP A 263 -20.02 11.29 9.04
C ASP A 263 -20.45 12.75 8.82
N TRP A 264 -20.99 13.36 9.87
CA TRP A 264 -21.40 14.76 9.94
C TRP A 264 -20.21 15.71 9.84
N ASP A 265 -20.48 17.00 9.63
CA ASP A 265 -19.45 18.05 9.59
C ASP A 265 -18.60 18.03 10.86
N VAL A 266 -17.29 18.17 10.68
CA VAL A 266 -16.33 18.26 11.79
C VAL A 266 -16.31 19.67 12.39
N GLU A 267 -16.85 20.66 11.72
CA GLU A 267 -16.96 22.03 12.20
C GLU A 267 -17.77 22.10 13.51
N CYS A 268 -17.31 22.91 14.45
CA CYS A 268 -18.01 23.05 15.73
C CYS A 268 -19.23 23.99 15.65
N TYR A 269 -19.40 24.75 14.57
CA TYR A 269 -20.45 25.78 14.43
C TYR A 269 -20.48 26.76 15.61
N CYS A 270 -19.33 27.03 16.20
CA CYS A 270 -19.15 27.88 17.38
C CYS A 270 -18.67 29.30 17.03
N GLY A 271 -18.84 29.73 15.78
CA GLY A 271 -18.43 31.02 15.24
C GLY A 271 -16.90 31.17 15.29
N THR A 272 -16.41 32.36 15.59
CA THR A 272 -14.96 32.63 15.63
C THR A 272 -14.25 32.08 16.88
N THR A 273 -14.83 31.11 17.59
CA THR A 273 -14.20 30.45 18.74
C THR A 273 -13.21 29.36 18.28
N ALA A 274 -13.64 28.50 17.35
CA ALA A 274 -12.80 27.44 16.80
C ALA A 274 -13.35 26.94 15.46
N LEU A 275 -12.52 26.24 14.68
CA LEU A 275 -12.92 25.53 13.45
C LEU A 275 -13.65 24.23 13.83
N THR A 276 -13.03 23.42 14.68
CA THR A 276 -13.54 22.12 15.11
C THR A 276 -13.40 21.92 16.62
N ALA A 277 -13.60 20.72 17.10
CA ALA A 277 -13.38 20.31 18.49
C ALA A 277 -13.11 18.81 18.58
N TRP A 278 -12.35 18.38 19.59
CA TRP A 278 -12.01 16.96 19.78
C TRP A 278 -13.22 15.99 19.70
N PRO A 279 -14.40 16.26 20.30
CA PRO A 279 -15.55 15.34 20.16
C PRO A 279 -15.97 15.08 18.70
N ASN A 280 -15.78 16.06 17.80
CA ASN A 280 -16.11 15.92 16.39
C ASN A 280 -15.11 15.00 15.67
N ILE A 281 -13.86 14.99 16.12
CA ILE A 281 -12.84 14.07 15.61
C ILE A 281 -13.00 12.67 16.24
N ALA A 282 -13.26 12.61 17.55
CA ALA A 282 -13.36 11.33 18.27
C ALA A 282 -14.52 10.45 17.76
N ARG A 283 -15.63 11.04 17.30
CA ARG A 283 -16.76 10.28 16.75
C ARG A 283 -16.47 9.62 15.41
N LEU A 284 -15.42 10.03 14.70
CA LEU A 284 -15.00 9.42 13.43
C LEU A 284 -14.34 8.02 13.60
N PHE A 285 -13.85 7.66 14.79
CA PHE A 285 -13.25 6.35 14.99
C PHE A 285 -14.23 5.18 14.76
N PRO A 286 -15.47 5.19 15.30
CA PRO A 286 -16.48 4.22 14.94
C PRO A 286 -16.80 4.18 13.44
N ASP A 287 -16.91 5.35 12.79
CA ASP A 287 -17.24 5.44 11.37
C ASP A 287 -16.08 4.92 10.52
N ALA A 288 -14.84 5.25 10.86
CA ALA A 288 -13.65 4.69 10.22
C ALA A 288 -13.64 3.15 10.30
N ASN A 289 -14.00 2.56 11.46
CA ASN A 289 -14.14 1.11 11.59
C ASN A 289 -15.30 0.53 10.76
N GLN A 290 -16.36 1.26 10.57
CA GLN A 290 -17.49 0.81 9.73
C GLN A 290 -17.15 0.85 8.24
N TRP A 291 -16.45 1.90 7.79
CA TRP A 291 -16.27 2.23 6.39
C TRP A 291 -14.92 1.81 5.79
N TRP A 292 -13.98 1.27 6.58
CA TRP A 292 -12.61 1.02 6.08
C TRP A 292 -12.55 0.11 4.85
N ARG A 293 -13.48 -0.88 4.74
CA ARG A 293 -13.55 -1.81 3.61
C ARG A 293 -14.08 -1.20 2.33
N GLU A 294 -14.69 -0.03 2.42
CA GLU A 294 -15.29 0.61 1.25
C GLU A 294 -14.30 1.45 0.46
N ALA A 295 -13.22 1.91 1.10
CA ALA A 295 -12.18 2.69 0.47
C ALA A 295 -11.18 1.82 -0.33
N GLY A 296 -10.71 2.36 -1.44
CA GLY A 296 -9.72 1.72 -2.31
C GLY A 296 -9.57 2.48 -3.63
N ALA A 297 -8.70 1.99 -4.52
CA ALA A 297 -8.48 2.62 -5.81
C ALA A 297 -9.79 2.78 -6.60
N GLY A 298 -10.10 4.00 -6.98
CA GLY A 298 -11.35 4.40 -7.63
C GLY A 298 -12.31 5.17 -6.72
N GLY A 299 -12.19 5.05 -5.37
CA GLY A 299 -13.02 5.82 -4.46
C GLY A 299 -12.59 5.71 -2.99
N TRP A 300 -12.69 6.81 -2.25
CA TRP A 300 -12.13 6.97 -0.90
C TRP A 300 -13.15 7.52 0.09
N ASN A 301 -13.02 7.11 1.35
CA ASN A 301 -13.75 7.69 2.45
C ASN A 301 -13.35 9.16 2.63
N ASP A 302 -14.32 10.00 2.86
CA ASP A 302 -14.15 11.39 3.25
C ASP A 302 -14.55 11.59 4.71
N PHE A 303 -13.63 12.06 5.53
CA PHE A 303 -13.82 12.36 6.95
C PHE A 303 -14.10 13.85 7.19
N ASP A 304 -14.38 14.62 6.12
CA ASP A 304 -14.52 16.05 6.13
C ASP A 304 -13.19 16.81 6.29
N SER A 305 -13.26 18.07 6.64
CA SER A 305 -12.12 18.98 6.75
C SER A 305 -11.14 18.58 7.85
N LEU A 306 -9.87 18.45 7.49
CA LEU A 306 -8.78 18.21 8.44
C LEU A 306 -8.27 19.53 8.99
N ASP A 307 -8.89 20.04 10.06
CA ASP A 307 -8.61 21.35 10.66
C ASP A 307 -7.51 21.27 11.74
N ILE A 308 -6.25 21.21 11.29
CA ILE A 308 -5.08 21.00 12.17
C ILE A 308 -3.95 22.02 11.95
N GLY A 309 -4.20 23.10 11.19
CA GLY A 309 -3.16 23.98 10.68
C GLY A 309 -3.04 25.35 11.34
N ASN A 310 -4.04 25.80 12.09
CA ASN A 310 -4.13 27.18 12.58
C ASN A 310 -4.00 27.34 14.13
N GLY A 311 -3.39 26.39 14.79
CA GLY A 311 -3.11 26.49 16.23
C GLY A 311 -4.34 26.55 17.11
N ALA A 312 -4.48 27.62 17.91
CA ALA A 312 -5.63 27.77 18.78
C ALA A 312 -6.96 27.91 18.03
N MET A 313 -6.94 28.36 16.78
CA MET A 313 -8.12 28.48 15.93
C MET A 313 -8.69 27.10 15.56
N ASP A 314 -7.89 26.05 15.54
CA ASP A 314 -8.39 24.70 15.28
C ASP A 314 -9.31 24.18 16.38
N GLY A 315 -9.19 24.67 17.63
CA GLY A 315 -9.99 24.24 18.78
C GLY A 315 -9.51 22.92 19.42
N MET A 316 -8.30 22.49 19.08
CA MET A 316 -7.69 21.24 19.52
C MET A 316 -6.29 21.46 20.10
N THR A 317 -5.88 20.58 21.02
CA THR A 317 -4.51 20.50 21.50
C THR A 317 -3.57 19.98 20.42
N GLN A 318 -2.25 20.07 20.63
CA GLN A 318 -1.27 19.51 19.69
C GLN A 318 -1.41 17.99 19.55
N ASP A 319 -1.66 17.27 20.66
CA ASP A 319 -1.87 15.82 20.64
C ASP A 319 -3.13 15.45 19.83
N GLU A 320 -4.22 16.19 19.97
CA GLU A 320 -5.47 15.97 19.24
C GLU A 320 -5.29 16.25 17.74
N ARG A 321 -4.57 17.30 17.38
CA ARG A 321 -4.24 17.62 15.97
C ARG A 321 -3.41 16.53 15.32
N GLN A 322 -2.38 16.01 16.03
CA GLN A 322 -1.57 14.89 15.55
C GLN A 322 -2.40 13.59 15.43
N THR A 323 -3.31 13.37 16.38
CA THR A 323 -4.20 12.21 16.38
C THR A 323 -5.19 12.27 15.22
N ALA A 324 -5.76 13.44 14.92
CA ALA A 324 -6.58 13.64 13.73
C ALA A 324 -5.81 13.28 12.45
N MET A 325 -4.63 13.87 12.24
CA MET A 325 -3.81 13.53 11.06
C MET A 325 -3.45 12.05 10.99
N SER A 326 -3.16 11.41 12.15
CA SER A 326 -2.88 9.97 12.21
C SER A 326 -4.09 9.14 11.78
N LEU A 327 -5.32 9.51 12.20
CA LEU A 327 -6.56 8.83 11.81
C LEU A 327 -6.82 8.97 10.31
N TRP A 328 -6.76 10.20 9.76
CA TRP A 328 -6.93 10.43 8.31
C TRP A 328 -5.92 9.64 7.49
N ALA A 329 -4.64 9.68 7.89
CA ALA A 329 -3.58 8.98 7.17
C ALA A 329 -3.80 7.47 7.17
N MET A 330 -4.06 6.86 8.31
CA MET A 330 -4.27 5.42 8.44
C MET A 330 -5.53 4.92 7.76
N SER A 331 -6.58 5.74 7.72
CA SER A 331 -7.83 5.41 7.06
C SER A 331 -7.78 5.58 5.55
N SER A 332 -6.65 6.06 5.00
CA SER A 332 -6.53 6.50 3.61
C SER A 332 -7.68 7.46 3.23
N ALA A 333 -8.11 8.28 4.19
CA ALA A 333 -9.13 9.29 3.98
C ALA A 333 -8.53 10.46 3.20
N GLN A 334 -9.38 11.24 2.56
CA GLN A 334 -8.93 12.42 1.81
C GLN A 334 -8.23 13.42 2.74
N LEU A 335 -7.00 13.82 2.45
CA LEU A 335 -6.28 14.87 3.18
C LEU A 335 -6.75 16.25 2.70
N TYR A 336 -7.86 16.68 3.23
CA TYR A 336 -8.65 17.79 2.75
C TYR A 336 -8.77 18.83 3.87
N THR A 337 -7.83 19.80 3.92
CA THR A 337 -7.81 20.79 5.02
C THR A 337 -8.80 21.91 4.80
N GLY A 338 -9.44 22.39 5.87
CA GLY A 338 -10.32 23.57 5.89
C GLY A 338 -9.69 24.85 6.47
N ASN A 339 -8.41 24.77 6.85
CA ASN A 339 -7.66 25.83 7.50
C ASN A 339 -7.47 27.09 6.62
N ASP A 340 -7.23 28.26 7.24
CA ASP A 340 -6.66 29.40 6.54
C ASP A 340 -5.19 29.13 6.22
N LEU A 341 -4.91 28.74 4.98
CA LEU A 341 -3.56 28.39 4.53
C LEU A 341 -2.59 29.58 4.57
N THR A 342 -3.09 30.81 4.56
CA THR A 342 -2.26 32.03 4.67
C THR A 342 -1.75 32.25 6.09
N ASN A 343 -2.26 31.48 7.07
CA ASN A 343 -2.00 31.66 8.49
C ASN A 343 -1.68 30.35 9.22
N LEU A 344 -1.08 29.37 8.52
CA LEU A 344 -0.66 28.12 9.14
C LEU A 344 0.40 28.34 10.22
N ASP A 345 0.24 27.70 11.38
CA ASP A 345 1.28 27.69 12.41
C ASP A 345 2.41 26.67 12.09
N SER A 346 3.54 26.80 12.77
CA SER A 346 4.69 25.94 12.53
C SER A 346 4.41 24.46 12.82
N TYR A 347 3.59 24.13 13.80
CA TYR A 347 3.22 22.75 14.12
C TYR A 347 2.21 22.21 13.09
N GLY A 348 1.25 23.00 12.65
CA GLY A 348 0.34 22.65 11.56
C GLY A 348 1.08 22.37 10.26
N ILE A 349 2.07 23.21 9.91
CA ILE A 349 2.94 22.94 8.76
C ILE A 349 3.67 21.59 8.95
N GLN A 350 4.26 21.34 10.12
CA GLN A 350 4.94 20.07 10.42
C GLN A 350 4.00 18.86 10.27
N LEU A 351 2.74 18.96 10.72
CA LEU A 351 1.78 17.88 10.56
C LEU A 351 1.39 17.64 9.10
N LEU A 352 1.04 18.72 8.37
CA LEU A 352 0.55 18.66 7.00
C LEU A 352 1.63 18.36 5.97
N THR A 353 2.92 18.46 6.33
CA THR A 353 4.06 18.25 5.42
C THR A 353 4.96 17.07 5.83
N ASN A 354 4.52 16.22 6.76
CA ASN A 354 5.26 15.01 7.12
C ASN A 354 5.12 13.95 6.01
N ASP A 355 6.13 13.82 5.17
CA ASP A 355 6.11 12.92 4.01
C ASP A 355 5.97 11.44 4.38
N GLU A 356 6.45 11.00 5.56
CA GLU A 356 6.27 9.61 6.01
C GLU A 356 4.80 9.33 6.37
N VAL A 357 4.11 10.29 6.99
CA VAL A 357 2.68 10.19 7.32
C VAL A 357 1.81 10.31 6.06
N ILE A 358 2.16 11.25 5.16
CA ILE A 358 1.50 11.38 3.85
C ILE A 358 1.66 10.09 3.03
N ALA A 359 2.84 9.46 3.07
CA ALA A 359 3.08 8.19 2.37
C ALA A 359 2.15 7.07 2.87
N VAL A 360 1.84 7.01 4.17
CA VAL A 360 0.84 6.07 4.72
C VAL A 360 -0.53 6.31 4.08
N ASN A 361 -0.99 7.54 4.03
CA ASN A 361 -2.26 7.91 3.40
C ASN A 361 -2.29 7.51 1.91
N GLN A 362 -1.25 7.89 1.18
CA GLN A 362 -1.14 7.73 -0.27
C GLN A 362 -0.78 6.30 -0.71
N ALA A 363 -0.46 5.40 0.25
CA ALA A 363 -0.33 3.97 -0.02
C ALA A 363 -1.69 3.31 -0.29
N GLY A 364 -2.78 3.88 0.24
CA GLY A 364 -4.14 3.40 -0.04
C GLY A 364 -4.47 2.06 0.64
N HIS A 365 -3.94 1.84 1.84
CA HIS A 365 -4.23 0.68 2.68
C HIS A 365 -5.02 1.12 3.93
N PRO A 366 -6.36 1.21 3.87
CA PRO A 366 -7.16 1.64 5.01
C PRO A 366 -6.99 0.70 6.20
N ALA A 367 -6.64 1.28 7.34
CA ALA A 367 -6.47 0.54 8.58
C ALA A 367 -7.81 0.25 9.27
N HIS A 368 -7.79 -0.77 10.10
CA HIS A 368 -8.90 -1.11 10.98
C HIS A 368 -8.39 -1.43 12.40
N PRO A 369 -9.24 -1.35 13.44
CA PRO A 369 -8.81 -1.60 14.81
C PRO A 369 -8.70 -3.09 15.11
N VAL A 370 -7.75 -3.46 15.97
CA VAL A 370 -7.74 -4.79 16.62
C VAL A 370 -8.98 -4.95 17.51
N SER A 371 -9.37 -3.87 18.21
CA SER A 371 -10.55 -3.85 19.05
C SER A 371 -10.98 -2.42 19.36
N MET A 372 -12.30 -2.21 19.42
CA MET A 372 -12.94 -0.96 19.84
C MET A 372 -13.41 -0.99 21.32
N ALA A 373 -13.08 -2.06 22.07
CA ALA A 373 -13.64 -2.27 23.40
C ALA A 373 -13.08 -1.33 24.49
N SER A 374 -12.02 -0.59 24.21
CA SER A 374 -11.41 0.36 25.13
C SER A 374 -11.04 1.68 24.43
N ASN A 375 -10.72 2.70 25.25
CA ASN A 375 -10.17 3.96 24.72
C ASN A 375 -8.70 3.85 24.31
N GLN A 376 -8.01 2.77 24.67
CA GLN A 376 -6.66 2.45 24.20
C GLN A 376 -6.79 1.53 23.01
N GLN A 377 -6.71 2.11 21.80
CA GLN A 377 -6.96 1.39 20.57
C GLN A 377 -5.68 1.19 19.76
N VAL A 378 -5.56 0.00 19.19
CA VAL A 378 -4.54 -0.36 18.20
C VAL A 378 -5.23 -0.49 16.85
N TRP A 379 -4.79 0.29 15.87
CA TRP A 379 -5.23 0.24 14.50
C TRP A 379 -4.09 -0.24 13.61
N TYR A 380 -4.36 -0.99 12.57
CA TYR A 380 -3.32 -1.47 11.69
C TYR A 380 -3.78 -1.66 10.24
N ALA A 381 -2.83 -1.56 9.34
CA ALA A 381 -2.96 -1.98 7.94
C ALA A 381 -1.72 -2.79 7.55
N ASN A 382 -1.91 -3.86 6.80
CA ASN A 382 -0.84 -4.61 6.17
C ASN A 382 -0.47 -3.93 4.84
N ASN A 383 0.79 -3.54 4.67
CA ASN A 383 1.24 -2.82 3.48
C ASN A 383 1.60 -3.75 2.29
N GLY A 384 1.50 -5.07 2.43
CA GLY A 384 1.79 -6.05 1.38
C GLY A 384 3.28 -6.24 1.07
N ASP A 385 4.17 -5.45 1.65
CA ASP A 385 5.63 -5.48 1.48
C ASP A 385 6.38 -6.11 2.67
N GLY A 386 5.66 -6.78 3.57
CA GLY A 386 6.20 -7.33 4.83
C GLY A 386 6.25 -6.31 5.96
N SER A 387 5.74 -5.10 5.75
CA SER A 387 5.56 -4.08 6.78
C SER A 387 4.09 -3.83 7.09
N TYR A 388 3.86 -3.26 8.25
CA TYR A 388 2.56 -2.80 8.74
C TYR A 388 2.61 -1.33 9.07
N THR A 389 1.53 -0.62 8.82
CA THR A 389 1.26 0.66 9.48
C THR A 389 0.46 0.38 10.74
N VAL A 390 0.92 0.88 11.90
CA VAL A 390 0.30 0.65 13.21
C VAL A 390 0.08 1.97 13.92
N GLY A 391 -1.17 2.29 14.22
CA GLY A 391 -1.57 3.43 15.05
C GLY A 391 -1.87 3.00 16.47
N LEU A 392 -1.25 3.65 17.44
CA LEU A 392 -1.54 3.50 18.86
C LEU A 392 -2.26 4.76 19.32
N PHE A 393 -3.53 4.63 19.70
CA PHE A 393 -4.38 5.74 20.08
C PHE A 393 -4.82 5.65 21.55
N ASN A 394 -4.58 6.69 22.32
CA ASN A 394 -5.19 6.87 23.63
C ASN A 394 -6.35 7.87 23.50
N LEU A 395 -7.57 7.40 23.28
CA LEU A 395 -8.77 8.23 23.16
C LEU A 395 -9.35 8.62 24.55
N GLY A 396 -8.73 8.16 25.64
CA GLY A 396 -9.15 8.46 27.01
C GLY A 396 -8.67 9.83 27.49
N SER A 397 -9.31 10.33 28.54
CA SER A 397 -8.99 11.62 29.19
C SER A 397 -7.79 11.57 30.14
N SER A 398 -7.15 10.43 30.30
CA SER A 398 -5.98 10.22 31.17
C SER A 398 -4.84 9.59 30.39
N SER A 399 -3.60 9.89 30.81
CA SER A 399 -2.40 9.29 30.22
C SER A 399 -2.38 7.78 30.40
N SER A 400 -2.12 7.02 29.32
CA SER A 400 -2.10 5.56 29.31
C SER A 400 -1.13 5.01 28.28
N ALA A 401 -0.51 3.86 28.57
CA ALA A 401 0.23 3.12 27.56
C ALA A 401 -0.75 2.39 26.62
N VAL A 402 -0.36 2.26 25.36
CA VAL A 402 -1.08 1.44 24.36
C VAL A 402 -0.11 0.38 23.83
N THR A 403 -0.55 -0.87 23.84
CA THR A 403 0.28 -2.02 23.46
C THR A 403 -0.31 -2.73 22.27
N VAL A 404 0.50 -2.98 21.24
CA VAL A 404 0.21 -3.90 20.15
C VAL A 404 0.97 -5.21 20.39
N ASN A 405 0.29 -6.36 20.30
CA ASN A 405 0.93 -7.66 20.21
C ASN A 405 1.00 -8.06 18.74
N TRP A 406 2.11 -8.61 18.29
CA TRP A 406 2.30 -8.97 16.88
C TRP A 406 1.26 -9.96 16.38
N ASN A 407 0.86 -10.93 17.20
CA ASN A 407 -0.16 -11.90 16.79
C ASN A 407 -1.53 -11.26 16.52
N ASP A 408 -1.86 -10.15 17.17
CA ASP A 408 -3.16 -9.47 16.99
C ASP A 408 -3.27 -8.80 15.62
N ILE A 409 -2.13 -8.55 14.98
CA ILE A 409 -2.04 -7.97 13.62
C ILE A 409 -1.55 -8.97 12.58
N GLY A 410 -1.56 -10.28 12.89
CA GLY A 410 -1.17 -11.34 11.96
C GLY A 410 0.34 -11.55 11.80
N LEU A 411 1.19 -10.86 12.56
CA LEU A 411 2.64 -10.98 12.50
C LEU A 411 3.13 -11.98 13.53
N ASN A 412 3.94 -12.96 13.12
CA ASN A 412 4.52 -13.98 13.99
C ASN A 412 6.03 -14.01 13.83
N GLY A 413 6.73 -13.32 14.71
CA GLY A 413 8.18 -13.19 14.71
C GLY A 413 8.65 -11.80 15.14
N PRO A 414 9.96 -11.56 15.13
CA PRO A 414 10.53 -10.27 15.48
C PRO A 414 10.21 -9.21 14.42
N ALA A 415 10.05 -7.95 14.86
CA ALA A 415 9.84 -6.83 13.97
C ALA A 415 10.63 -5.60 14.40
N SER A 416 11.12 -4.83 13.42
CA SER A 416 11.63 -3.48 13.66
C SER A 416 10.48 -2.49 13.70
N VAL A 417 10.62 -1.47 14.54
CA VAL A 417 9.61 -0.43 14.76
C VAL A 417 10.21 0.94 14.49
N ARG A 418 9.57 1.72 13.61
CA ARG A 418 9.92 3.11 13.31
C ARG A 418 8.76 4.03 13.67
N ASP A 419 9.02 5.10 14.37
CA ASP A 419 8.05 6.17 14.66
C ASP A 419 8.05 7.17 13.49
N LEU A 420 6.89 7.32 12.84
CA LEU A 420 6.76 8.14 11.62
C LEU A 420 6.61 9.64 11.93
N TRP A 421 6.22 10.01 13.16
CA TRP A 421 6.15 11.41 13.57
C TRP A 421 7.52 11.99 13.92
N SER A 422 8.32 11.22 14.66
CA SER A 422 9.66 11.64 15.07
C SER A 422 10.75 11.20 14.11
N HIS A 423 10.43 10.46 13.03
CA HIS A 423 11.36 9.88 12.06
C HIS A 423 12.43 9.00 12.71
N SER A 424 12.09 8.34 13.84
CA SER A 424 13.06 7.63 14.69
C SER A 424 12.81 6.13 14.67
N ASP A 425 13.88 5.36 14.50
CA ASP A 425 13.86 3.92 14.69
C ASP A 425 13.87 3.60 16.19
N LEU A 426 12.90 2.82 16.64
CA LEU A 426 12.69 2.48 18.05
C LEU A 426 13.35 1.16 18.45
N GLY A 427 13.87 0.40 17.46
CA GLY A 427 14.54 -0.88 17.68
C GLY A 427 13.69 -2.09 17.27
N THR A 428 14.13 -3.29 17.68
CA THR A 428 13.51 -4.58 17.34
C THR A 428 12.78 -5.15 18.55
N TYR A 429 11.59 -5.68 18.33
CA TYR A 429 10.72 -6.26 19.35
C TYR A 429 10.21 -7.65 18.93
N ASN A 430 10.28 -8.63 19.83
CA ASN A 430 9.99 -10.03 19.49
C ASN A 430 8.51 -10.39 19.46
N MET A 431 7.67 -9.80 20.33
CA MET A 431 6.29 -10.22 20.51
C MET A 431 5.28 -9.07 20.40
N GLY A 432 5.73 -7.82 20.35
CA GLY A 432 4.86 -6.65 20.36
C GLY A 432 5.62 -5.41 20.78
N TYR A 433 4.95 -4.26 20.73
CA TYR A 433 5.47 -2.97 21.14
C TYR A 433 4.48 -2.28 22.09
N SER A 434 4.99 -1.73 23.19
CA SER A 434 4.23 -0.88 24.09
C SER A 434 4.75 0.55 24.05
N SER A 435 3.86 1.51 23.83
CA SER A 435 4.25 2.92 23.92
C SER A 435 4.64 3.27 25.36
N VAL A 436 5.45 4.34 25.54
CA VAL A 436 5.39 5.09 26.80
C VAL A 436 3.96 5.61 26.99
N ASN A 437 3.60 6.06 28.22
CA ASN A 437 2.27 6.62 28.43
C ASN A 437 1.99 7.78 27.46
N LEU A 438 1.01 7.57 26.60
CA LEU A 438 0.47 8.62 25.73
C LEU A 438 -0.41 9.53 26.56
N ALA A 439 -0.32 10.84 26.39
CA ALA A 439 -1.21 11.80 27.03
C ALA A 439 -2.69 11.57 26.64
N SER A 440 -3.60 12.31 27.26
CA SER A 440 -5.00 12.32 26.83
C SER A 440 -5.11 12.69 25.35
N HIS A 441 -5.83 11.88 24.60
CA HIS A 441 -6.10 12.02 23.14
C HIS A 441 -4.85 11.96 22.24
N ALA A 442 -3.68 11.57 22.78
CA ALA A 442 -2.45 11.43 22.02
C ALA A 442 -2.39 10.12 21.24
N SER A 443 -1.59 10.12 20.21
CA SER A 443 -1.36 8.96 19.36
C SER A 443 0.12 8.76 19.03
N ARG A 444 0.43 7.57 18.50
CA ARG A 444 1.70 7.25 17.87
C ARG A 444 1.45 6.51 16.57
N LEU A 445 2.13 6.91 15.52
CA LEU A 445 2.03 6.25 14.22
C LEU A 445 3.36 5.57 13.89
N LEU A 446 3.29 4.26 13.65
CA LEU A 446 4.47 3.40 13.51
C LEU A 446 4.47 2.69 12.17
N LYS A 447 5.65 2.53 11.59
CA LYS A 447 5.93 1.47 10.61
C LYS A 447 6.56 0.29 11.35
N VAL A 448 5.95 -0.88 11.22
CA VAL A 448 6.41 -2.14 11.80
C VAL A 448 6.81 -3.07 10.67
N THR A 449 8.08 -3.48 10.61
CA THR A 449 8.58 -4.35 9.52
C THR A 449 8.99 -5.70 10.08
N ALA A 450 8.41 -6.77 9.55
CA ALA A 450 8.76 -8.14 9.94
C ALA A 450 10.23 -8.44 9.64
N LEU A 451 10.93 -9.01 10.62
CA LEU A 451 12.34 -9.42 10.52
C LEU A 451 12.50 -10.94 10.52
N GLY A 452 11.49 -11.66 10.05
CA GLY A 452 11.45 -13.12 10.00
C GLY A 452 10.14 -13.67 10.52
N GLY A 453 9.98 -15.01 10.41
CA GLY A 453 8.75 -15.68 10.82
C GLY A 453 7.69 -15.72 9.75
N SER A 454 6.42 -15.53 10.10
CA SER A 454 5.32 -15.55 9.14
C SER A 454 4.36 -14.39 9.32
N VAL A 455 3.70 -14.03 8.22
CA VAL A 455 2.63 -13.04 8.16
C VAL A 455 1.35 -13.72 7.75
N THR A 456 0.29 -13.53 8.52
CA THR A 456 -1.07 -14.02 8.22
C THR A 456 -1.92 -12.86 7.74
N VAL A 457 -2.58 -13.04 6.60
CA VAL A 457 -3.48 -12.07 5.97
C VAL A 457 -4.87 -12.69 5.91
N ASN A 458 -5.84 -11.99 6.48
CA ASN A 458 -7.24 -12.39 6.44
C ASN A 458 -7.85 -12.19 5.05
N ASP A 459 -8.92 -12.90 4.75
CA ASP A 459 -9.64 -12.77 3.47
C ASP A 459 -10.25 -11.38 3.23
N ASP A 460 -10.43 -10.56 4.27
CA ASP A 460 -10.95 -9.20 4.15
C ASP A 460 -9.88 -8.10 4.04
N ASP A 461 -8.60 -8.48 3.96
CA ASP A 461 -7.51 -7.52 3.75
C ASP A 461 -7.70 -6.75 2.44
N THR A 462 -7.59 -5.41 2.52
CA THR A 462 -7.85 -4.52 1.39
C THR A 462 -6.84 -4.65 0.25
N GLY A 463 -5.69 -5.29 0.49
CA GLY A 463 -4.71 -5.63 -0.55
C GLY A 463 -5.13 -6.82 -1.42
N ILE A 464 -6.17 -7.57 -1.03
CA ILE A 464 -6.68 -8.68 -1.84
C ILE A 464 -7.58 -8.14 -2.94
N VAL A 465 -7.21 -8.39 -4.19
CA VAL A 465 -8.01 -8.00 -5.36
C VAL A 465 -8.93 -9.14 -5.74
N TYR A 466 -10.22 -8.97 -5.55
CA TYR A 466 -11.28 -9.89 -5.96
C TYR A 466 -11.81 -9.51 -7.35
N ASN A 467 -11.76 -10.45 -8.30
CA ASN A 467 -12.28 -10.25 -9.65
C ASN A 467 -13.49 -11.16 -9.89
N GLY A 468 -14.63 -10.58 -10.22
CA GLY A 468 -15.91 -11.27 -10.44
C GLY A 468 -16.93 -11.00 -9.31
N ALA A 469 -17.87 -11.93 -9.14
CA ALA A 469 -18.97 -11.80 -8.18
C ALA A 469 -18.61 -12.46 -6.83
N TRP A 470 -17.83 -11.77 -6.01
CA TRP A 470 -17.49 -12.21 -4.67
C TRP A 470 -18.42 -11.64 -3.62
N ALA A 471 -18.70 -12.44 -2.59
CA ALA A 471 -19.45 -12.04 -1.41
C ALA A 471 -18.70 -12.47 -0.15
N ARG A 472 -19.00 -11.83 0.97
CA ARG A 472 -18.44 -12.14 2.28
C ARG A 472 -19.45 -12.89 3.14
N SER A 473 -18.97 -13.88 3.90
CA SER A 473 -19.73 -14.56 4.94
C SER A 473 -18.99 -14.42 6.26
N TYR A 474 -19.66 -13.94 7.29
CA TYR A 474 -19.09 -13.65 8.61
C TYR A 474 -19.95 -14.27 9.73
N SER A 475 -19.39 -14.31 10.96
CA SER A 475 -20.04 -14.94 12.14
C SER A 475 -20.46 -16.39 11.85
N ARG A 476 -19.55 -17.15 11.22
CA ARG A 476 -19.83 -18.48 10.66
C ARG A 476 -19.81 -19.59 11.71
N GLY A 477 -18.93 -19.48 12.73
CA GLY A 477 -18.81 -20.47 13.79
C GLY A 477 -18.24 -21.84 13.33
N PHE A 478 -17.54 -21.91 12.18
CA PHE A 478 -16.97 -23.16 11.64
C PHE A 478 -15.49 -23.32 11.94
N GLY A 479 -14.83 -22.30 12.51
CA GLY A 479 -13.41 -22.28 12.84
C GLY A 479 -12.52 -21.68 11.76
N ASP A 480 -13.09 -20.87 10.89
CA ASP A 480 -12.37 -20.00 9.95
C ASP A 480 -11.62 -18.90 10.72
N TYR A 481 -10.56 -18.38 10.13
CA TYR A 481 -9.79 -17.31 10.74
C TYR A 481 -10.64 -16.03 10.84
N GLN A 482 -10.68 -15.39 11.99
CA GLN A 482 -11.56 -14.27 12.33
C GLN A 482 -13.07 -14.52 12.08
N ASP A 483 -13.46 -15.82 11.96
CA ASP A 483 -14.84 -16.29 11.79
C ASP A 483 -15.55 -15.75 10.53
N ASP A 484 -14.78 -15.53 9.43
CA ASP A 484 -15.28 -15.07 8.15
C ASP A 484 -14.57 -15.72 6.96
N VAL A 485 -15.12 -15.54 5.77
CA VAL A 485 -14.52 -15.92 4.48
C VAL A 485 -15.10 -15.07 3.35
N HIS A 486 -14.32 -14.81 2.32
CA HIS A 486 -14.86 -14.42 1.01
C HIS A 486 -15.12 -15.64 0.14
N PHE A 487 -16.20 -15.61 -0.62
CA PHE A 487 -16.60 -16.69 -1.52
C PHE A 487 -17.16 -16.20 -2.84
N THR A 488 -17.06 -17.07 -3.87
CA THR A 488 -17.75 -16.88 -5.16
C THR A 488 -18.40 -18.18 -5.61
N GLU A 489 -19.52 -18.05 -6.34
CA GLU A 489 -20.22 -19.15 -7.01
C GLU A 489 -19.85 -19.26 -8.50
N THR A 490 -19.28 -18.21 -9.07
CA THR A 490 -19.08 -18.08 -10.51
C THR A 490 -17.74 -18.66 -10.95
N ASN A 491 -17.73 -19.57 -11.92
CA ASN A 491 -16.50 -20.09 -12.49
C ASN A 491 -15.73 -19.00 -13.25
N ASN A 492 -14.42 -19.04 -13.13
CA ASN A 492 -13.41 -18.09 -13.59
C ASN A 492 -13.30 -16.80 -12.77
N ASP A 493 -14.10 -16.60 -11.75
CA ASP A 493 -13.81 -15.60 -10.73
C ASP A 493 -12.48 -15.93 -10.04
N SER A 494 -11.78 -14.92 -9.58
CA SER A 494 -10.45 -15.08 -8.99
C SER A 494 -10.20 -14.08 -7.88
N PHE A 495 -9.31 -14.43 -6.96
CA PHE A 495 -8.63 -13.46 -6.13
C PHE A 495 -7.14 -13.41 -6.47
N GLN A 496 -6.50 -12.29 -6.17
CA GLN A 496 -5.07 -12.08 -6.30
C GLN A 496 -4.55 -11.26 -5.12
N TYR A 497 -3.37 -11.60 -4.62
CA TYR A 497 -2.68 -10.86 -3.57
C TYR A 497 -1.18 -10.77 -3.85
N SER A 498 -0.59 -9.58 -3.60
CA SER A 498 0.85 -9.37 -3.65
C SER A 498 1.43 -9.48 -2.25
N PHE A 499 2.51 -10.24 -2.07
CA PHE A 499 3.16 -10.44 -0.78
C PHE A 499 4.69 -10.37 -0.92
N ALA A 500 5.37 -9.92 0.13
CA ALA A 500 6.83 -9.98 0.24
C ALA A 500 7.23 -11.20 1.08
N GLY A 501 8.11 -12.06 0.54
CA GLY A 501 8.55 -13.24 1.28
C GLY A 501 9.16 -14.31 0.39
N THR A 502 9.36 -15.50 0.96
CA THR A 502 10.00 -16.66 0.29
C THR A 502 9.05 -17.83 0.08
N GLY A 503 7.78 -17.65 0.38
CA GLY A 503 6.77 -18.69 0.21
C GLY A 503 5.40 -18.25 0.71
N VAL A 504 4.35 -18.97 0.26
CA VAL A 504 2.96 -18.70 0.64
C VAL A 504 2.18 -19.99 0.81
N ASP A 505 1.38 -20.04 1.86
CA ASP A 505 0.35 -21.03 2.12
C ASP A 505 -1.03 -20.42 1.84
N LEU A 506 -1.87 -21.14 1.09
CA LEU A 506 -3.29 -20.83 0.91
C LEU A 506 -4.10 -21.70 1.86
N ILE A 507 -4.83 -21.05 2.73
CA ILE A 507 -5.71 -21.69 3.71
C ILE A 507 -7.16 -21.39 3.34
N THR A 508 -7.99 -22.43 3.34
CA THR A 508 -9.43 -22.31 3.15
C THR A 508 -10.14 -23.50 3.78
N GLU A 509 -11.45 -23.58 3.66
CA GLU A 509 -12.17 -24.78 4.05
C GLU A 509 -12.27 -25.78 2.88
N LYS A 510 -12.53 -27.04 3.19
CA LYS A 510 -12.97 -28.07 2.23
C LYS A 510 -14.35 -28.53 2.61
N ASP A 511 -15.25 -28.67 1.63
CA ASP A 511 -16.58 -29.28 1.83
C ASP A 511 -17.17 -29.85 0.54
N SER A 512 -18.38 -30.42 0.65
CA SER A 512 -19.03 -31.11 -0.47
C SER A 512 -19.56 -30.18 -1.58
N SER A 513 -19.61 -28.89 -1.35
CA SER A 513 -20.03 -27.90 -2.33
C SER A 513 -18.87 -27.28 -3.11
N GLN A 514 -17.64 -27.49 -2.66
CA GLN A 514 -16.47 -26.94 -3.30
C GLN A 514 -15.89 -27.86 -4.39
N GLY A 515 -14.93 -27.36 -5.15
CA GLY A 515 -14.36 -28.08 -6.27
C GLY A 515 -12.92 -27.70 -6.59
N ASN A 516 -12.62 -27.56 -7.87
CA ASN A 516 -11.26 -27.26 -8.32
C ASN A 516 -11.01 -25.77 -8.41
N MET A 517 -9.80 -25.34 -8.03
CA MET A 517 -9.25 -24.02 -8.32
C MET A 517 -7.85 -24.15 -8.93
N ASP A 518 -7.53 -23.28 -9.88
CA ASP A 518 -6.19 -23.17 -10.48
C ASP A 518 -5.37 -22.13 -9.72
N ILE A 519 -4.17 -22.50 -9.30
CA ILE A 519 -3.25 -21.63 -8.55
C ILE A 519 -2.13 -21.14 -9.48
N TYR A 520 -1.87 -19.84 -9.40
CA TYR A 520 -0.77 -19.15 -10.09
C TYR A 520 0.09 -18.43 -9.07
N VAL A 521 1.40 -18.47 -9.26
CA VAL A 521 2.36 -17.63 -8.56
C VAL A 521 3.17 -16.88 -9.60
N ASP A 522 3.26 -15.56 -9.48
CA ASP A 522 3.91 -14.64 -10.44
C ASP A 522 3.38 -14.83 -11.88
N ASN A 523 2.06 -14.96 -11.99
CA ASN A 523 1.32 -15.26 -13.23
C ASN A 523 1.68 -16.61 -13.90
N VAL A 524 2.51 -17.46 -13.25
CA VAL A 524 2.83 -18.78 -13.73
C VAL A 524 1.89 -19.80 -13.09
N PHE A 525 1.18 -20.57 -13.91
CA PHE A 525 0.35 -21.70 -13.43
C PHE A 525 1.23 -22.68 -12.65
N LYS A 526 0.79 -23.04 -11.44
CA LYS A 526 1.49 -24.01 -10.59
C LYS A 526 0.75 -25.34 -10.55
N GLN A 527 -0.51 -25.35 -10.18
CA GLN A 527 -1.31 -26.57 -10.12
C GLN A 527 -2.81 -26.27 -10.01
N THR A 528 -3.65 -27.29 -10.26
CA THR A 528 -5.06 -27.30 -9.90
C THR A 528 -5.22 -28.00 -8.55
N VAL A 529 -5.84 -27.31 -7.59
CA VAL A 529 -6.13 -27.80 -6.23
C VAL A 529 -7.59 -28.21 -6.16
N ASN A 530 -7.88 -29.33 -5.53
CA ASN A 530 -9.27 -29.78 -5.26
C ASN A 530 -9.61 -29.55 -3.79
N THR A 531 -10.64 -28.72 -3.54
CA THR A 531 -11.16 -28.40 -2.19
C THR A 531 -12.45 -29.20 -1.86
N TYR A 532 -12.86 -30.14 -2.70
CA TYR A 532 -13.97 -31.02 -2.38
C TYR A 532 -13.62 -31.94 -1.18
N ASN A 533 -14.54 -32.06 -0.24
CA ASN A 533 -14.53 -33.09 0.80
C ASN A 533 -15.97 -33.42 1.20
N THR A 534 -16.25 -34.65 1.59
CA THR A 534 -17.62 -35.09 1.96
C THR A 534 -18.15 -34.44 3.23
N THR A 535 -17.24 -34.00 4.11
CA THR A 535 -17.54 -33.25 5.33
C THR A 535 -16.81 -31.93 5.34
N ARG A 536 -17.36 -30.90 5.99
CA ARG A 536 -16.71 -29.60 6.14
C ARG A 536 -15.47 -29.71 7.03
N LEU A 537 -14.37 -29.15 6.58
CA LEU A 537 -13.10 -29.04 7.29
C LEU A 537 -12.61 -27.59 7.12
N ALA A 538 -12.67 -26.78 8.18
CA ALA A 538 -12.16 -25.41 8.19
C ALA A 538 -10.63 -25.40 8.33
N GLY A 539 -9.99 -24.26 7.99
CA GLY A 539 -8.57 -24.00 8.21
C GLY A 539 -7.61 -24.97 7.48
N GLN A 540 -8.00 -25.47 6.31
CA GLN A 540 -7.19 -26.43 5.55
C GLN A 540 -6.14 -25.75 4.69
N LYS A 541 -4.86 -26.14 4.86
CA LYS A 541 -3.80 -25.77 3.92
C LYS A 541 -4.00 -26.53 2.61
N VAL A 542 -4.47 -25.86 1.59
CA VAL A 542 -4.80 -26.46 0.29
C VAL A 542 -3.72 -26.27 -0.75
N TYR A 543 -2.86 -25.29 -0.57
CA TYR A 543 -1.68 -25.04 -1.40
C TYR A 543 -0.55 -24.50 -0.53
N SER A 544 0.69 -24.85 -0.90
CA SER A 544 1.91 -24.34 -0.28
C SER A 544 3.01 -24.24 -1.33
N ILE A 545 3.76 -23.15 -1.31
CA ILE A 545 5.01 -22.99 -2.05
C ILE A 545 6.03 -22.33 -1.14
N THR A 546 7.27 -22.84 -1.16
CA THR A 546 8.42 -22.32 -0.42
C THR A 546 9.61 -22.19 -1.38
N GLY A 547 10.68 -21.52 -0.95
CA GLY A 547 11.88 -21.35 -1.77
C GLY A 547 11.72 -20.36 -2.92
N LEU A 548 10.72 -19.47 -2.86
CA LEU A 548 10.66 -18.31 -3.74
C LEU A 548 11.83 -17.37 -3.42
N PRO A 549 12.32 -16.58 -4.39
CA PRO A 549 13.23 -15.47 -4.11
C PRO A 549 12.70 -14.60 -2.97
N ASN A 550 13.57 -14.08 -2.11
CA ASN A 550 13.12 -13.06 -1.18
C ASN A 550 12.77 -11.79 -1.97
N GLY A 551 11.49 -11.45 -2.01
CA GLY A 551 11.00 -10.32 -2.80
C GLY A 551 9.47 -10.26 -2.84
N VAL A 552 8.94 -9.36 -3.67
CA VAL A 552 7.50 -9.25 -3.88
C VAL A 552 7.05 -10.28 -4.92
N HIS A 553 6.08 -11.09 -4.54
CA HIS A 553 5.43 -12.11 -5.36
C HIS A 553 3.93 -11.90 -5.42
N THR A 554 3.27 -12.56 -6.37
CA THR A 554 1.81 -12.58 -6.45
C THR A 554 1.30 -14.00 -6.36
N ILE A 555 0.26 -14.23 -5.53
CA ILE A 555 -0.55 -15.46 -5.59
C ILE A 555 -1.91 -15.11 -6.18
N LYS A 556 -2.40 -15.96 -7.09
CA LYS A 556 -3.74 -15.87 -7.68
C LYS A 556 -4.39 -17.23 -7.68
N ALA A 557 -5.67 -17.31 -7.29
CA ALA A 557 -6.49 -18.50 -7.44
C ALA A 557 -7.71 -18.22 -8.29
N VAL A 558 -8.05 -19.14 -9.19
CA VAL A 558 -9.15 -19.03 -10.17
C VAL A 558 -10.11 -20.20 -10.00
N LYS A 559 -11.38 -19.94 -9.71
CA LYS A 559 -12.43 -20.97 -9.60
C LYS A 559 -12.64 -21.74 -10.90
N LYS A 560 -12.67 -23.05 -10.85
CA LYS A 560 -12.88 -23.91 -12.04
C LYS A 560 -14.12 -24.78 -11.95
N SER A 561 -14.47 -25.28 -10.76
CA SER A 561 -15.63 -26.15 -10.56
C SER A 561 -16.15 -26.08 -9.12
N GLY A 562 -17.22 -26.82 -8.84
CA GLY A 562 -17.94 -26.78 -7.57
C GLY A 562 -18.94 -25.61 -7.50
N THR A 563 -19.82 -25.62 -6.49
CA THR A 563 -20.72 -24.50 -6.24
C THR A 563 -19.93 -23.29 -5.73
N TYR A 564 -19.07 -23.49 -4.76
CA TYR A 564 -18.31 -22.41 -4.11
C TYR A 564 -16.80 -22.56 -4.34
N MET A 565 -16.10 -21.44 -4.29
CA MET A 565 -14.69 -21.28 -3.99
C MET A 565 -14.56 -20.24 -2.89
N LEU A 566 -13.81 -20.56 -1.84
CA LEU A 566 -13.63 -19.72 -0.68
C LEU A 566 -12.16 -19.33 -0.52
N LEU A 567 -11.94 -18.19 0.12
CA LEU A 567 -10.66 -17.79 0.73
C LEU A 567 -10.91 -17.54 2.22
N ASP A 568 -10.10 -18.15 3.10
CA ASP A 568 -10.08 -17.91 4.55
C ASP A 568 -8.90 -16.98 4.90
N LYS A 569 -7.68 -17.40 4.57
CA LYS A 569 -6.47 -16.60 4.81
C LYS A 569 -5.31 -17.02 3.93
N LEU A 570 -4.31 -16.16 3.87
CA LEU A 570 -2.99 -16.44 3.34
C LEU A 570 -1.96 -16.39 4.46
N ILE A 571 -0.93 -17.25 4.40
CA ILE A 571 0.22 -17.18 5.33
C ILE A 571 1.47 -17.16 4.47
N PHE A 572 2.33 -16.14 4.60
CA PHE A 572 3.59 -16.11 3.89
C PHE A 572 4.78 -16.01 4.84
N ASN A 573 5.91 -16.58 4.39
CA ASN A 573 7.12 -16.69 5.17
C ASN A 573 8.03 -15.50 4.88
N VAL A 574 8.44 -14.79 5.93
CA VAL A 574 9.42 -13.71 5.88
C VAL A 574 10.76 -14.29 6.36
N PRO A 575 11.81 -14.25 5.52
CA PRO A 575 13.11 -14.77 5.93
C PRO A 575 13.72 -13.87 7.01
N SER A 576 14.39 -14.48 7.98
CA SER A 576 15.14 -13.73 8.99
C SER A 576 16.38 -13.08 8.35
N PRO A 577 16.77 -11.85 8.74
CA PRO A 577 18.01 -11.26 8.29
C PRO A 577 19.23 -12.10 8.68
N VAL A 578 20.24 -12.12 7.84
CA VAL A 578 21.54 -12.73 8.17
C VAL A 578 22.22 -11.84 9.20
N GLN A 579 22.45 -12.39 10.39
CA GLN A 579 23.15 -11.68 11.48
C GLN A 579 24.66 -11.87 11.33
N ILE A 580 25.40 -10.78 11.26
CA ILE A 580 26.86 -10.77 11.12
C ILE A 580 27.46 -10.15 12.37
N ASN A 581 28.03 -10.99 13.24
CA ASN A 581 28.66 -10.55 14.48
C ASN A 581 29.84 -9.60 14.23
N ASP A 582 30.12 -8.71 15.16
CA ASP A 582 31.23 -7.76 15.12
C ASP A 582 32.61 -8.43 14.96
N THR A 583 32.77 -9.69 15.37
CA THR A 583 33.96 -10.50 15.17
C THR A 583 34.12 -11.17 13.80
N ASN A 584 33.11 -10.98 12.90
CA ASN A 584 33.14 -11.61 11.57
C ASN A 584 34.33 -11.09 10.74
N PRO A 585 35.15 -11.97 10.14
CA PRO A 585 36.34 -11.57 9.39
C PRO A 585 36.05 -10.76 8.11
N ALA A 586 34.84 -10.71 7.63
CA ALA A 586 34.44 -9.87 6.50
C ALA A 586 34.33 -8.37 6.91
N ILE A 587 34.28 -8.07 8.20
CA ILE A 587 34.22 -6.71 8.70
C ILE A 587 35.64 -6.12 8.73
N THR A 588 35.80 -4.94 8.15
CA THR A 588 37.06 -4.18 8.16
C THR A 588 36.96 -3.06 9.20
N TYR A 589 37.90 -3.07 10.13
CA TYR A 589 38.11 -2.02 11.11
C TYR A 589 39.32 -1.16 10.71
N SER A 590 39.12 0.14 10.62
CA SER A 590 40.21 1.10 10.33
C SER A 590 40.41 2.03 11.52
N GLY A 591 41.66 2.15 11.98
CA GLY A 591 42.01 2.89 13.15
C GLY A 591 42.26 2.00 14.39
N THR A 592 41.99 2.53 15.58
CA THR A 592 42.31 1.86 16.86
C THR A 592 41.05 1.23 17.45
N TRP A 593 40.73 0.02 17.01
CA TRP A 593 39.59 -0.76 17.53
C TRP A 593 40.06 -1.83 18.51
N SER A 594 39.24 -2.13 19.50
CA SER A 594 39.43 -3.17 20.51
C SER A 594 38.17 -4.00 20.68
N LEU A 595 38.32 -5.29 20.95
CA LEU A 595 37.20 -6.19 21.28
C LEU A 595 36.99 -6.17 22.81
N SER A 596 35.72 -6.11 23.21
CA SER A 596 35.24 -6.31 24.58
C SER A 596 34.28 -7.50 24.60
N SER A 597 34.60 -8.55 25.35
CA SER A 597 33.80 -9.79 25.42
C SER A 597 33.43 -10.11 26.85
N ALA A 598 32.50 -11.05 27.03
CA ALA A 598 31.95 -11.46 28.33
C ALA A 598 31.41 -10.26 29.12
N ARG A 599 30.67 -9.40 28.47
CA ARG A 599 30.19 -8.12 28.99
C ARG A 599 28.98 -8.23 29.92
N GLY A 600 28.11 -9.21 29.68
CA GLY A 600 26.92 -9.46 30.50
C GLY A 600 25.84 -8.37 30.40
N PHE A 601 25.85 -7.50 29.37
CA PHE A 601 24.88 -6.44 29.18
C PHE A 601 23.73 -6.83 28.25
N GLY A 602 23.87 -7.95 27.49
CA GLY A 602 22.88 -8.44 26.56
C GLY A 602 23.19 -8.08 25.10
N ASP A 603 24.44 -7.76 24.79
CA ASP A 603 24.96 -7.64 23.41
C ASP A 603 24.86 -8.97 22.67
N TYR A 604 24.84 -8.93 21.35
CA TYR A 604 24.83 -10.15 20.53
C TYR A 604 26.14 -10.93 20.73
N GLN A 605 26.02 -12.22 21.07
CA GLN A 605 27.16 -13.07 21.47
C GLN A 605 28.00 -12.56 22.66
N ASP A 606 27.45 -11.59 23.42
CA ASP A 606 28.08 -10.99 24.63
C ASP A 606 29.42 -10.31 24.36
N ASP A 607 29.59 -9.74 23.15
CA ASP A 607 30.80 -8.99 22.74
C ASP A 607 30.46 -7.76 21.90
N VAL A 608 31.41 -6.84 21.78
CA VAL A 608 31.37 -5.68 20.89
C VAL A 608 32.78 -5.25 20.49
N HIS A 609 32.96 -4.77 19.26
CA HIS A 609 34.13 -3.96 18.93
C HIS A 609 33.87 -2.48 19.22
N PHE A 610 34.86 -1.79 19.74
CA PHE A 610 34.77 -0.36 20.05
C PHE A 610 36.03 0.42 19.69
N THR A 611 35.85 1.73 19.42
CA THR A 611 36.95 2.71 19.30
C THR A 611 36.66 3.97 20.11
N GLN A 612 37.74 4.66 20.54
CA GLN A 612 37.69 5.96 21.19
C GLN A 612 38.13 7.10 20.26
N THR A 613 38.72 6.79 19.13
CA THR A 613 39.36 7.75 18.24
C THR A 613 38.38 8.25 17.18
N ASN A 614 38.20 9.58 17.09
CA ASN A 614 37.37 10.17 16.04
C ASN A 614 38.00 9.94 14.64
N ASN A 615 37.12 9.72 13.67
CA ASN A 615 37.38 9.33 12.28
C ASN A 615 37.84 7.87 12.06
N ASP A 616 37.99 7.07 13.13
CA ASP A 616 38.03 5.63 12.98
C ASP A 616 36.68 5.16 12.37
N TYR A 617 36.72 4.07 11.59
CA TYR A 617 35.54 3.54 10.96
C TYR A 617 35.52 2.02 10.94
N VAL A 618 34.31 1.51 10.83
CA VAL A 618 34.03 0.12 10.49
C VAL A 618 33.33 0.07 9.14
N GLN A 619 33.63 -0.97 8.36
CA GLN A 619 33.06 -1.18 7.01
C GLN A 619 32.83 -2.67 6.74
N ILE A 620 31.74 -3.00 6.06
CA ILE A 620 31.50 -4.34 5.50
C ILE A 620 30.87 -4.23 4.11
N SER A 621 31.26 -5.17 3.23
CA SER A 621 30.52 -5.42 1.99
C SER A 621 29.50 -6.53 2.22
N PHE A 622 28.27 -6.32 1.76
CA PHE A 622 27.18 -7.27 1.92
C PHE A 622 26.41 -7.44 0.60
N THR A 623 25.78 -8.59 0.41
CA THR A 623 24.87 -8.84 -0.72
C THR A 623 23.46 -8.87 -0.19
N GLY A 624 22.57 -8.03 -0.74
CA GLY A 624 21.20 -7.93 -0.27
C GLY A 624 20.54 -6.62 -0.69
N THR A 625 19.32 -6.40 -0.21
CA THR A 625 18.52 -5.18 -0.47
C THR A 625 18.44 -4.24 0.71
N GLY A 626 19.09 -4.59 1.83
CA GLY A 626 19.10 -3.75 3.03
C GLY A 626 20.09 -4.22 4.07
N ILE A 627 20.43 -3.31 5.00
CA ILE A 627 21.32 -3.60 6.12
C ILE A 627 20.98 -2.70 7.31
N ASP A 628 21.04 -3.29 8.52
CA ASP A 628 20.97 -2.56 9.78
C ASP A 628 22.35 -2.56 10.44
N LEU A 629 22.75 -1.42 11.01
CA LEU A 629 23.87 -1.27 11.93
C LEU A 629 23.32 -1.33 13.36
N ILE A 630 23.68 -2.36 14.09
CA ILE A 630 23.24 -2.59 15.46
C ILE A 630 24.39 -2.31 16.43
N ALA A 631 24.11 -1.52 17.46
CA ALA A 631 25.05 -1.22 18.55
C ALA A 631 24.30 -0.92 19.85
N GLU A 632 25.01 -0.62 20.91
CA GLU A 632 24.40 -0.04 22.10
C GLU A 632 24.34 1.49 21.99
N LYS A 633 23.45 2.12 22.73
CA LYS A 633 23.42 3.56 22.98
C LYS A 633 23.68 3.80 24.45
N ASP A 634 24.54 4.76 24.79
CA ASP A 634 24.76 5.21 26.17
C ASP A 634 25.28 6.66 26.25
N SER A 635 25.47 7.15 27.47
CA SER A 635 25.88 8.55 27.70
C SER A 635 27.32 8.88 27.30
N SER A 636 28.13 7.88 27.02
CA SER A 636 29.53 8.05 26.56
C SER A 636 29.67 8.06 25.03
N GLN A 637 28.63 7.67 24.32
CA GLN A 637 28.65 7.62 22.87
C GLN A 637 28.20 8.94 22.23
N GLY A 638 28.39 9.08 20.92
CA GLY A 638 28.10 10.32 20.21
C GLY A 638 27.64 10.06 18.76
N ASN A 639 28.06 10.96 17.89
CA ASN A 639 27.64 10.95 16.49
C ASN A 639 28.49 10.01 15.64
N VAL A 640 27.82 9.34 14.68
CA VAL A 640 28.41 8.43 13.70
C VAL A 640 27.90 8.81 12.31
N ASP A 641 28.80 9.03 11.36
CA ASP A 641 28.46 9.28 9.96
C ASP A 641 28.33 7.96 9.21
N ILE A 642 27.24 7.81 8.47
CA ILE A 642 26.92 6.60 7.72
C ILE A 642 27.05 6.84 6.21
N TYR A 643 27.69 5.90 5.54
CA TYR A 643 27.84 5.88 4.08
C TYR A 643 27.36 4.53 3.54
N ILE A 644 26.66 4.56 2.42
CA ILE A 644 26.31 3.39 1.60
C ILE A 644 26.94 3.59 0.23
N ASP A 645 27.70 2.60 -0.23
CA ASP A 645 28.43 2.63 -1.52
C ASP A 645 29.29 3.91 -1.66
N ASN A 646 29.94 4.30 -0.57
CA ASN A 646 30.73 5.52 -0.42
C ASN A 646 29.94 6.84 -0.53
N VAL A 647 28.61 6.80 -0.60
CA VAL A 647 27.74 7.99 -0.59
C VAL A 647 27.30 8.25 0.85
N PHE A 648 27.58 9.45 1.37
CA PHE A 648 27.08 9.88 2.68
C PHE A 648 25.55 9.84 2.70
N LYS A 649 24.99 9.24 3.74
CA LYS A 649 23.54 9.14 3.94
C LYS A 649 23.08 10.09 5.06
N GLN A 650 23.62 9.92 6.25
CA GLN A 650 23.26 10.76 7.40
C GLN A 650 24.25 10.60 8.54
N THR A 651 24.18 11.51 9.52
CA THR A 651 24.80 11.38 10.82
C THR A 651 23.77 10.87 11.83
N VAL A 652 24.07 9.75 12.49
CA VAL A 652 23.20 9.16 13.53
C VAL A 652 23.80 9.39 14.91
N SER A 653 22.95 9.52 15.94
CA SER A 653 23.40 9.67 17.33
C SER A 653 23.28 8.34 18.09
N ALA A 654 24.41 7.88 18.64
CA ALA A 654 24.44 6.75 19.57
C ALA A 654 24.35 7.20 21.05
N TYR A 655 24.15 8.50 21.32
CA TYR A 655 23.95 9.00 22.66
C TYR A 655 22.59 8.61 23.23
N ASN A 656 22.59 8.13 24.46
CA ASN A 656 21.38 7.98 25.29
C ASN A 656 21.78 8.15 26.75
N PRO A 657 20.99 8.81 27.63
CA PRO A 657 21.36 9.01 29.04
C PRO A 657 21.53 7.70 29.83
N SER A 658 20.86 6.62 29.42
CA SER A 658 20.99 5.27 29.97
C SER A 658 21.47 4.31 28.92
N ARG A 659 22.20 3.25 29.34
CA ARG A 659 22.63 2.20 28.42
C ARG A 659 21.44 1.40 27.91
N ILE A 660 21.35 1.23 26.58
CA ILE A 660 20.39 0.38 25.89
C ILE A 660 21.17 -0.41 24.83
N VAL A 661 21.10 -1.74 24.91
CA VAL A 661 21.83 -2.64 24.02
C VAL A 661 21.02 -3.01 22.79
N GLN A 662 21.68 -3.55 21.76
CA GLN A 662 21.09 -4.04 20.50
C GLN A 662 20.14 -3.02 19.82
N GLN A 663 20.56 -1.75 19.81
CA GLN A 663 19.81 -0.68 19.19
C GLN A 663 20.17 -0.54 17.72
N THR A 664 19.17 -0.41 16.85
CA THR A 664 19.38 -0.03 15.46
C THR A 664 19.85 1.42 15.41
N LEU A 665 21.12 1.65 15.09
CA LEU A 665 21.65 3.00 14.89
C LEU A 665 21.33 3.52 13.50
N TYR A 666 21.30 2.62 12.52
CA TYR A 666 20.98 2.92 11.12
C TYR A 666 20.35 1.72 10.45
N SER A 667 19.35 1.98 9.62
CA SER A 667 18.70 0.98 8.78
C SER A 667 18.53 1.54 7.37
N ILE A 668 18.72 0.70 6.37
CA ILE A 668 18.37 0.99 4.98
C ILE A 668 17.80 -0.26 4.33
N SER A 669 16.72 -0.08 3.58
CA SER A 669 16.07 -1.11 2.77
C SER A 669 15.79 -0.57 1.37
N GLY A 670 15.37 -1.45 0.44
CA GLY A 670 15.05 -1.05 -0.93
C GLY A 670 16.26 -0.71 -1.79
N LEU A 671 17.46 -1.12 -1.39
CA LEU A 671 18.63 -1.10 -2.29
C LEU A 671 18.38 -2.05 -3.48
N SER A 672 19.06 -1.80 -4.60
CA SER A 672 19.06 -2.76 -5.72
C SER A 672 19.58 -4.12 -5.22
N SER A 673 19.05 -5.23 -5.79
CA SER A 673 19.67 -6.53 -5.50
C SER A 673 21.12 -6.53 -5.98
N GLY A 674 22.07 -6.89 -5.11
CA GLY A 674 23.48 -6.87 -5.43
C GLY A 674 24.40 -6.66 -4.24
N THR A 675 25.68 -6.46 -4.53
CA THR A 675 26.70 -6.18 -3.50
C THR A 675 26.76 -4.69 -3.20
N HIS A 676 26.60 -4.36 -1.94
CA HIS A 676 26.68 -3.01 -1.39
C HIS A 676 27.72 -2.92 -0.29
N THR A 677 28.07 -1.71 0.11
CA THR A 677 29.01 -1.46 1.19
C THR A 677 28.38 -0.50 2.19
N ILE A 678 28.37 -0.85 3.49
CA ILE A 678 28.13 0.10 4.57
C ILE A 678 29.45 0.49 5.24
N LYS A 679 29.61 1.79 5.52
CA LYS A 679 30.73 2.34 6.30
C LYS A 679 30.17 3.27 7.35
N ALA A 680 30.61 3.08 8.61
CA ALA A 680 30.21 3.90 9.75
C ALA A 680 31.48 4.53 10.38
N VAL A 681 31.49 5.87 10.50
CA VAL A 681 32.66 6.68 10.91
C VAL A 681 32.35 7.41 12.20
N LYS A 682 33.13 7.20 13.24
CA LYS A 682 33.03 7.92 14.53
C LYS A 682 33.29 9.43 14.36
N LYS A 683 32.39 10.26 14.87
CA LYS A 683 32.53 11.74 14.81
C LYS A 683 32.67 12.41 16.18
N SER A 684 31.93 11.91 17.19
CA SER A 684 31.97 12.50 18.54
C SER A 684 31.72 11.44 19.60
N GLY A 685 31.68 11.87 20.88
CA GLY A 685 31.55 10.99 22.02
C GLY A 685 32.86 10.32 22.42
N THR A 686 32.91 9.68 23.58
CA THR A 686 34.08 8.92 24.04
C THR A 686 34.24 7.64 23.24
N TYR A 687 33.14 6.91 23.05
CA TYR A 687 33.13 5.61 22.36
C TYR A 687 32.26 5.64 21.09
N MET A 688 32.57 4.74 20.16
CA MET A 688 31.69 4.19 19.14
C MET A 688 31.81 2.67 19.23
N LEU A 689 30.70 1.99 19.25
CA LEU A 689 30.61 0.54 19.34
C LEU A 689 29.94 -0.05 18.09
N LEU A 690 30.32 -1.29 17.76
CA LEU A 690 29.59 -2.17 16.85
C LEU A 690 29.25 -3.45 17.62
N ASP A 691 27.96 -3.86 17.59
CA ASP A 691 27.50 -5.15 18.11
C ASP A 691 27.37 -6.15 16.95
N LYS A 692 26.56 -5.84 15.95
CA LYS A 692 26.39 -6.67 14.74
C LYS A 692 25.86 -5.86 13.56
N PHE A 693 25.84 -6.51 12.39
CA PHE A 693 25.00 -6.11 11.27
C PHE A 693 23.87 -7.12 11.06
N ASN A 694 22.68 -6.67 10.67
CA ASN A 694 21.62 -7.49 10.12
C ASN A 694 21.51 -7.20 8.63
N VAL A 695 21.67 -8.21 7.78
CA VAL A 695 21.59 -8.06 6.32
C VAL A 695 20.30 -8.68 5.82
N GLN A 696 19.51 -7.92 5.07
CA GLN A 696 18.36 -8.42 4.32
C GLN A 696 18.88 -9.11 3.07
N ASP A 697 19.17 -10.41 3.19
CA ASP A 697 19.73 -11.22 2.10
C ASP A 697 18.62 -11.63 1.13
N THR A 698 18.78 -11.28 -0.14
CA THR A 698 17.85 -11.69 -1.21
C THR A 698 18.29 -12.96 -1.92
N ARG A 699 19.45 -13.53 -1.54
CA ARG A 699 19.93 -14.77 -2.15
C ARG A 699 19.00 -15.94 -1.82
N ILE A 700 18.83 -16.83 -2.81
CA ILE A 700 17.98 -18.00 -2.72
C ILE A 700 18.87 -19.21 -2.56
N GLN A 701 18.64 -19.97 -1.50
CA GLN A 701 19.35 -21.23 -1.27
C GLN A 701 18.49 -22.41 -1.73
N PHE A 702 19.05 -23.22 -2.63
CA PHE A 702 18.46 -24.47 -3.13
C PHE A 702 19.20 -25.63 -2.50
N ASN A 703 18.45 -26.59 -1.93
CA ASN A 703 19.04 -27.83 -1.45
C ASN A 703 19.50 -28.70 -2.62
N ASP A 704 20.43 -29.59 -2.39
CA ASP A 704 20.85 -30.58 -3.37
C ASP A 704 19.72 -31.51 -3.83
N THR A 705 18.67 -31.70 -3.03
CA THR A 705 17.44 -32.44 -3.38
C THR A 705 16.39 -31.63 -4.14
N ASP A 706 16.64 -30.37 -4.43
CA ASP A 706 15.70 -29.54 -5.18
C ASP A 706 15.49 -30.09 -6.61
N PRO A 707 14.22 -30.25 -7.08
CA PRO A 707 13.93 -30.78 -8.41
C PRO A 707 14.56 -30.02 -9.57
N ALA A 708 14.93 -28.74 -9.36
CA ALA A 708 15.62 -27.93 -10.37
C ALA A 708 17.10 -28.31 -10.54
N VAL A 709 17.68 -29.04 -9.59
CA VAL A 709 19.06 -29.55 -9.68
C VAL A 709 19.05 -30.87 -10.44
N ALA A 710 19.57 -30.88 -11.66
CA ALA A 710 19.65 -32.04 -12.52
C ALA A 710 20.98 -32.75 -12.33
N TYR A 711 20.96 -34.08 -12.09
CA TYR A 711 22.11 -34.92 -11.94
C TYR A 711 22.28 -35.84 -13.17
N SER A 712 23.48 -35.92 -13.72
CA SER A 712 23.82 -36.79 -14.85
C SER A 712 24.92 -37.75 -14.44
N GLY A 713 24.68 -39.06 -14.64
CA GLY A 713 25.56 -40.14 -14.23
C GLY A 713 25.05 -40.91 -13.00
N ALA A 714 25.95 -41.53 -12.24
CA ALA A 714 25.62 -42.36 -11.11
C ALA A 714 25.68 -41.61 -9.79
N TRP A 715 24.63 -40.81 -9.52
CA TRP A 715 24.47 -40.06 -8.27
C TRP A 715 23.62 -40.80 -7.26
N SER A 716 23.92 -40.62 -5.98
CA SER A 716 23.19 -41.18 -4.85
C SER A 716 22.96 -40.08 -3.80
N LEU A 717 21.82 -40.12 -3.12
CA LEU A 717 21.51 -39.27 -1.98
C LEU A 717 21.96 -39.92 -0.69
N ASN A 718 22.62 -39.20 0.19
CA ASN A 718 22.92 -39.57 1.55
C ASN A 718 22.33 -38.59 2.54
N SER A 719 21.37 -39.05 3.36
CA SER A 719 20.62 -38.24 4.31
C SER A 719 20.88 -38.63 5.77
N ASN A 720 20.49 -37.79 6.71
CA ASN A 720 20.69 -37.97 8.15
C ASN A 720 22.17 -38.12 8.56
N ARG A 721 23.04 -37.38 7.95
CA ARG A 721 24.49 -37.50 8.06
C ARG A 721 25.10 -37.02 9.38
N GLY A 722 24.54 -35.92 9.95
CA GLY A 722 25.02 -35.34 11.20
C GLY A 722 26.39 -34.65 11.14
N PHE A 723 26.82 -34.22 9.93
CA PHE A 723 28.14 -33.57 9.73
C PHE A 723 28.01 -32.04 9.59
N GLY A 724 26.80 -31.49 9.67
CA GLY A 724 26.52 -30.05 9.54
C GLY A 724 26.22 -29.64 8.11
N ASP A 725 25.86 -30.55 7.23
CA ASP A 725 25.39 -30.25 5.87
C ASP A 725 24.04 -29.56 5.92
N TYR A 726 23.70 -28.77 4.89
CA TYR A 726 22.40 -28.15 4.76
C TYR A 726 21.29 -29.21 4.66
N ASN A 727 20.22 -29.06 5.42
CA ASN A 727 19.17 -30.07 5.58
C ASN A 727 19.67 -31.48 5.99
N ASN A 728 20.93 -31.62 6.41
CA ASN A 728 21.57 -32.86 6.87
C ASN A 728 21.61 -33.98 5.80
N ASP A 729 21.71 -33.57 4.53
CA ASP A 729 21.83 -34.46 3.37
C ASP A 729 22.83 -33.93 2.32
N VAL A 730 23.25 -34.77 1.39
CA VAL A 730 24.04 -34.42 0.21
C VAL A 730 23.80 -35.44 -0.91
N HIS A 731 23.84 -34.99 -2.15
CA HIS A 731 24.05 -35.86 -3.32
C HIS A 731 25.52 -36.03 -3.56
N PHE A 732 25.89 -37.26 -3.93
CA PHE A 732 27.29 -37.58 -4.25
C PHE A 732 27.41 -38.53 -5.45
N THR A 733 28.56 -38.46 -6.14
CA THR A 733 28.98 -39.45 -7.16
C THR A 733 30.43 -39.88 -6.93
N GLN A 734 30.76 -41.11 -7.37
CA GLN A 734 32.12 -41.67 -7.41
C GLN A 734 32.72 -41.66 -8.81
N THR A 735 31.91 -41.48 -9.84
CA THR A 735 32.27 -41.64 -11.25
C THR A 735 32.82 -40.34 -11.84
N ASN A 736 34.02 -40.36 -12.41
CA ASN A 736 34.57 -39.18 -13.10
C ASN A 736 33.73 -38.85 -14.35
N ASN A 737 33.56 -37.54 -14.60
CA ASN A 737 32.74 -36.91 -15.63
C ASN A 737 31.24 -36.94 -15.37
N ASP A 738 30.75 -37.52 -14.29
CA ASP A 738 29.42 -37.23 -13.79
C ASP A 738 29.33 -35.73 -13.40
N TYR A 739 28.14 -35.19 -13.56
CA TYR A 739 27.94 -33.74 -13.29
C TYR A 739 26.58 -33.47 -12.68
N LEU A 740 26.49 -32.37 -11.95
CA LEU A 740 25.25 -31.68 -11.66
C LEU A 740 25.10 -30.50 -12.59
N GLN A 741 23.88 -30.13 -12.90
CA GLN A 741 23.51 -28.91 -13.66
C GLN A 741 22.30 -28.29 -13.05
N PHE A 742 22.32 -26.95 -12.98
CA PHE A 742 21.25 -26.16 -12.40
C PHE A 742 21.01 -24.90 -13.25
N SER A 743 19.77 -24.69 -13.67
CA SER A 743 19.37 -23.46 -14.38
C SER A 743 18.76 -22.49 -13.39
N PHE A 744 19.24 -21.25 -13.38
CA PHE A 744 18.80 -20.21 -12.46
C PHE A 744 18.58 -18.89 -13.20
N THR A 745 17.69 -18.06 -12.66
CA THR A 745 17.52 -16.66 -13.11
C THR A 745 18.12 -15.76 -12.06
N GLY A 746 19.07 -14.90 -12.46
CA GLY A 746 19.76 -14.03 -11.51
C GLY A 746 21.06 -13.45 -12.06
N THR A 747 21.81 -12.79 -11.18
CA THR A 747 23.07 -12.12 -11.49
C THR A 747 24.31 -12.80 -10.91
N GLY A 748 24.09 -13.91 -10.17
CA GLY A 748 25.18 -14.69 -9.56
C GLY A 748 24.73 -16.02 -8.99
N ILE A 749 25.72 -16.89 -8.76
CA ILE A 749 25.51 -18.19 -8.11
C ILE A 749 26.72 -18.58 -7.27
N GLU A 750 26.44 -19.20 -6.12
CA GLU A 750 27.43 -19.79 -5.22
C GLU A 750 27.14 -21.28 -5.04
N TRP A 751 28.19 -22.14 -5.12
CA TRP A 751 28.09 -23.56 -4.90
C TRP A 751 28.68 -23.94 -3.55
N ILE A 752 27.82 -24.48 -2.69
CA ILE A 752 28.14 -24.96 -1.34
C ILE A 752 28.25 -26.46 -1.36
N THR A 753 29.34 -26.98 -0.78
CA THR A 753 29.53 -28.41 -0.54
C THR A 753 30.50 -28.63 0.60
N GLU A 754 30.85 -29.87 0.91
CA GLU A 754 31.90 -30.15 1.90
C GLU A 754 33.26 -30.31 1.22
N LYS A 755 34.33 -30.15 2.02
CA LYS A 755 35.67 -30.61 1.70
C LYS A 755 36.00 -31.81 2.57
N ASP A 756 36.63 -32.86 2.00
CA ASP A 756 37.13 -34.00 2.77
C ASP A 756 38.27 -34.74 2.06
N PRO A 757 38.95 -35.73 2.73
CA PRO A 757 40.08 -36.45 2.15
C PRO A 757 39.73 -37.33 0.94
N GLY A 758 38.44 -37.68 0.73
CA GLY A 758 37.98 -38.50 -0.38
C GLY A 758 37.65 -37.68 -1.64
N GLN A 759 37.61 -36.38 -1.54
CA GLN A 759 37.26 -35.51 -2.65
C GLN A 759 38.46 -35.05 -3.48
N GLY A 760 38.22 -34.39 -4.62
CA GLY A 760 39.29 -33.99 -5.54
C GLY A 760 38.92 -32.77 -6.39
N ASN A 761 39.26 -32.82 -7.68
CA ASN A 761 39.00 -31.67 -8.58
C ASN A 761 37.65 -31.75 -9.26
N VAL A 762 37.01 -30.61 -9.38
CA VAL A 762 35.72 -30.39 -10.03
C VAL A 762 35.82 -29.20 -11.00
N ASP A 763 35.45 -29.40 -12.27
CA ASP A 763 35.40 -28.37 -13.28
C ASP A 763 34.06 -27.66 -13.24
N ILE A 764 34.08 -26.29 -13.20
CA ILE A 764 32.92 -25.43 -13.13
C ILE A 764 32.69 -24.72 -14.46
N TYR A 765 31.42 -24.71 -14.89
CA TYR A 765 30.96 -24.03 -16.09
C TYR A 765 29.77 -23.12 -15.77
N ILE A 766 29.74 -21.95 -16.41
CA ILE A 766 28.56 -21.06 -16.49
C ILE A 766 28.20 -20.88 -17.95
N ASP A 767 26.95 -21.13 -18.32
CA ASP A 767 26.42 -21.08 -19.68
C ASP A 767 27.26 -21.89 -20.67
N ASN A 768 27.66 -23.12 -20.24
CA ASN A 768 28.56 -24.01 -20.93
C ASN A 768 29.99 -23.49 -21.17
N VAL A 769 30.34 -22.34 -20.61
CA VAL A 769 31.71 -21.77 -20.69
C VAL A 769 32.48 -22.22 -19.44
N PHE A 770 33.59 -22.90 -19.63
CA PHE A 770 34.52 -23.28 -18.55
C PHE A 770 34.99 -22.04 -17.80
N LYS A 771 34.89 -22.06 -16.48
CA LYS A 771 35.33 -20.96 -15.60
C LYS A 771 36.61 -21.30 -14.86
N GLN A 772 36.62 -22.41 -14.11
CA GLN A 772 37.78 -22.85 -13.35
C GLN A 772 37.62 -24.30 -12.90
N THR A 773 38.73 -24.90 -12.47
CA THR A 773 38.74 -26.14 -11.70
C THR A 773 38.91 -25.82 -10.22
N VAL A 774 37.95 -26.25 -9.38
CA VAL A 774 38.01 -26.11 -7.92
C VAL A 774 38.51 -27.41 -7.28
N ASN A 775 39.28 -27.28 -6.20
CA ASN A 775 39.75 -28.44 -5.44
C ASN A 775 38.91 -28.58 -4.16
N THR A 776 38.20 -29.68 -4.04
CA THR A 776 37.34 -30.02 -2.91
C THR A 776 38.03 -30.88 -1.86
N TYR A 777 39.32 -31.24 -2.06
CA TYR A 777 40.13 -31.97 -1.08
C TYR A 777 40.46 -31.13 0.15
N ASN A 778 40.35 -31.77 1.32
CA ASN A 778 40.92 -31.25 2.57
C ASN A 778 41.26 -32.45 3.50
N ALA A 779 42.35 -32.38 4.28
CA ALA A 779 42.78 -33.45 5.16
C ALA A 779 41.76 -33.77 6.30
N ALA A 780 40.93 -32.78 6.67
CA ALA A 780 39.81 -32.97 7.60
C ALA A 780 38.49 -32.60 6.88
N ARG A 781 37.37 -33.19 7.31
CA ARG A 781 36.05 -32.82 6.78
C ARG A 781 35.66 -31.44 7.23
N LEU A 782 35.18 -30.64 6.31
CA LEU A 782 34.63 -29.28 6.52
C LEU A 782 33.30 -29.22 5.75
N ALA A 783 32.18 -29.13 6.46
CA ALA A 783 30.86 -28.99 5.85
C ALA A 783 30.59 -27.52 5.42
N GLN A 784 29.58 -27.31 4.58
CA GLN A 784 29.08 -26.03 4.12
C GLN A 784 30.16 -25.04 3.64
N GLN A 785 31.11 -25.53 2.84
CA GLN A 785 32.17 -24.70 2.26
C GLN A 785 31.71 -24.09 0.94
N SER A 786 31.86 -22.77 0.80
CA SER A 786 31.68 -22.06 -0.47
C SER A 786 32.89 -22.35 -1.36
N LEU A 787 32.72 -23.18 -2.37
CA LEU A 787 33.82 -23.62 -3.24
C LEU A 787 33.87 -22.90 -4.57
N TYR A 788 32.77 -22.34 -5.01
CA TYR A 788 32.68 -21.50 -6.19
C TYR A 788 31.65 -20.43 -6.00
N SER A 789 31.97 -19.21 -6.41
CA SER A 789 31.05 -18.10 -6.44
C SER A 789 31.32 -17.24 -7.66
N ILE A 790 30.28 -16.78 -8.32
CA ILE A 790 30.33 -15.78 -9.38
C ILE A 790 29.21 -14.78 -9.20
N SER A 791 29.48 -13.49 -9.41
CA SER A 791 28.53 -12.39 -9.40
C SER A 791 28.74 -11.48 -10.60
N GLY A 792 27.81 -10.58 -10.87
CA GLY A 792 27.88 -9.63 -11.98
C GLY A 792 27.58 -10.25 -13.34
N LEU A 793 26.90 -11.39 -13.39
CA LEU A 793 26.29 -11.90 -14.62
C LEU A 793 25.20 -10.93 -15.09
N SER A 794 24.87 -10.94 -16.36
CA SER A 794 23.72 -10.18 -16.87
C SER A 794 22.44 -10.66 -16.19
N SER A 795 21.49 -9.76 -15.93
CA SER A 795 20.18 -10.22 -15.44
C SER A 795 19.53 -11.13 -16.48
N GLY A 796 19.19 -12.35 -16.10
CA GLY A 796 18.58 -13.34 -16.99
C GLY A 796 18.78 -14.77 -16.53
N THR A 797 18.40 -15.72 -17.39
CA THR A 797 18.57 -17.15 -17.12
C THR A 797 19.97 -17.61 -17.48
N HIS A 798 20.63 -18.26 -16.52
CA HIS A 798 21.97 -18.83 -16.63
C HIS A 798 21.96 -20.32 -16.27
N THR A 799 23.02 -21.02 -16.64
CA THR A 799 23.20 -22.44 -16.30
C THR A 799 24.53 -22.63 -15.56
N PHE A 800 24.46 -23.14 -14.34
CA PHE A 800 25.62 -23.64 -13.59
C PHE A 800 25.81 -25.15 -13.86
N LYS A 801 27.06 -25.59 -14.06
CA LYS A 801 27.39 -27.02 -14.17
C LYS A 801 28.69 -27.30 -13.46
N ALA A 802 28.69 -28.36 -12.63
CA ALA A 802 29.89 -28.83 -11.93
C ALA A 802 30.17 -30.31 -12.31
N VAL A 803 31.37 -30.56 -12.80
CA VAL A 803 31.78 -31.86 -13.38
C VAL A 803 32.89 -32.46 -12.56
N LYS A 804 32.70 -33.70 -12.03
CA LYS A 804 33.73 -34.45 -11.29
C LYS A 804 34.90 -34.80 -12.18
N LYS A 805 36.13 -34.53 -11.73
CA LYS A 805 37.37 -34.88 -12.47
C LYS A 805 38.25 -35.86 -11.74
N THR A 806 38.48 -35.66 -10.45
CA THR A 806 39.37 -36.55 -9.64
C THR A 806 38.78 -36.78 -8.25
N GLY A 807 39.47 -37.58 -7.42
CA GLY A 807 38.99 -37.94 -6.08
C GLY A 807 38.06 -39.15 -6.10
N THR A 808 37.84 -39.77 -4.94
CA THR A 808 36.86 -40.85 -4.79
C THR A 808 35.44 -40.33 -4.95
N TYR A 809 35.15 -39.20 -4.31
CA TYR A 809 33.80 -38.58 -4.29
C TYR A 809 33.80 -37.19 -4.92
N MET A 810 32.65 -36.77 -5.39
CA MET A 810 32.20 -35.38 -5.53
C MET A 810 30.85 -35.28 -4.84
N LEU A 811 30.70 -34.30 -3.97
CA LEU A 811 29.47 -34.04 -3.24
C LEU A 811 28.86 -32.70 -3.68
N SER A 812 27.56 -32.57 -3.49
CA SER A 812 26.86 -31.28 -3.57
C SER A 812 25.92 -31.15 -2.38
N ASP A 813 25.92 -30.02 -1.70
CA ASP A 813 25.13 -29.72 -0.52
C ASP A 813 24.04 -28.70 -0.85
N ALA A 814 24.43 -27.52 -1.34
CA ALA A 814 23.48 -26.48 -1.71
C ALA A 814 24.00 -25.57 -2.85
N LEU A 815 23.07 -24.86 -3.45
CA LEU A 815 23.32 -23.78 -4.42
C LEU A 815 22.66 -22.50 -3.90
N ILE A 816 23.36 -21.37 -3.94
CA ILE A 816 22.83 -20.07 -3.53
C ILE A 816 22.82 -19.14 -4.75
N VAL A 817 21.65 -18.69 -5.16
CA VAL A 817 21.46 -17.79 -6.31
C VAL A 817 21.32 -16.35 -5.82
N THR A 818 22.00 -15.41 -6.47
CA THR A 818 21.76 -13.97 -6.34
C THR A 818 20.82 -13.55 -7.48
N PRO A 819 19.58 -13.11 -7.20
CA PRO A 819 18.58 -12.73 -8.20
C PRO A 819 18.99 -11.61 -9.14
#